data_932b3b88b4da097a33175b69172d2195
#
_entry.id   932b3b88b4da097a33175b69172d2195
#
_cell.length_a   1.000
_cell.length_b   1.000
_cell.length_c   1.000
_cell.angle_alpha   90.00
_cell.angle_beta   90.00
_cell.angle_gamma   90.00
#
_symmetry.space_group_name_H-M   'P 1'
#
loop_
_entity.id
_entity.type
_entity.pdbx_description
1 polymer ?
#
loop_
_entity_poly.entity_id
_entity_poly.type
_entity_poly.pdbx_seq_one_letter_code
_entity_poly.pdbx_strand_id
1 'polypeptide(L)'
;MRKKHFLAAAALCISAPLLLLICCKGPQRDSSLPCDIYAAHGTPCVTAHSTTRLLSSSYDGPLYRVVRDSDGAYLDVTADSRGYAFSELQDEFCRDAVCRISIIYDQSGKGNDLTQAAPGTFNGPAKGNFNELPIADMAPVMLNGRKVYGVYIMPGMGFRCNNAKDLAINDEAEGIYYVIDGTHYDSGCCFDYGNSSTNGRAVGTGTMETTYYGTSTAWGRGNGEGPWIMSDMEAGLFTGYDAKLNDVPSIDGWRFVSVFVNGGDGNKWDLRGGDATTDSLTTYYSGIRPESEINDKYYPMHKKGGMLLGNGGDNGNGSAGTFYEGVMTVGYPTDEAIDAVQASIAAASYREYPLKVSRIGQFSPESTAEVSVAITAASEMKSLRLKVELPKGWSCARKDGKFNLEQGNTRTEVFSITAPEGRSSGEARFIAEWKGGKAEITQRIRCSEALKINEVQLSAEGGDTRSQFIELYNASSKESDLSGLTLIARHSGRESLPIYRVPEGTILAPGAFYTIHLAPVATTAAAKAGSMEILLSGSIPSTSAITVNGSSYHITGSGTPAGAPTVVFIPVSTGPRITIPAGSSNIPAASVSGFRVGDKMGIDLGGNYEIVTVTAVGTAATQSTIPSATRKGDTVFDMDVTSSLRPGDILTISTGNRMETAVVKRVIKSVEAQAPRMPGMPFTKHEPGTVEIESGLQFDHIAGVDVSCTGSGISFEPATEFEHTSGDELRPLGTPYTLDRALESDVETFKGIALSGSDAALFGYGLSGAAGSIALVDPRTNTVIDALVYGSKQSNSSANGTIASPQLAVMESPQDGGGCIAVVPQRGRFFRQVGTPAPAVILARIHDGHDSDNLEADFRPTEKATPGEKNN
;
A
#
# COMPACT_ATOMS: atom_id res chain seq x y z
N MET A 1 -32.54 37.16 52.32
CA MET A 1 -31.95 37.73 51.08
C MET A 1 -30.86 36.78 50.61
N ARG A 2 -31.09 36.05 49.58
CA ARG A 2 -30.23 35.44 48.56
C ARG A 2 -31.01 34.28 47.91
N LYS A 3 -31.47 34.54 46.69
CA LYS A 3 -32.19 33.58 45.86
C LYS A 3 -31.19 32.55 45.30
N LYS A 4 -31.50 31.28 45.54
CA LYS A 4 -30.86 30.16 44.83
C LYS A 4 -31.77 29.75 43.66
N HIS A 5 -31.24 29.78 42.47
CA HIS A 5 -31.92 29.20 41.30
C HIS A 5 -31.62 27.69 41.22
N PHE A 6 -32.68 26.88 41.33
CA PHE A 6 -32.68 25.49 40.98
C PHE A 6 -33.13 25.36 39.53
N LEU A 7 -32.31 24.71 38.69
CA LEU A 7 -32.78 24.22 37.39
C LEU A 7 -33.43 22.84 37.62
N ALA A 8 -34.71 22.74 37.30
CA ALA A 8 -35.47 21.52 37.27
C ALA A 8 -35.27 20.83 35.91
N ALA A 9 -34.77 19.59 35.90
CA ALA A 9 -34.81 18.71 34.74
C ALA A 9 -36.22 18.12 34.64
N ALA A 10 -36.92 18.42 33.54
CA ALA A 10 -38.22 17.84 33.22
C ALA A 10 -38.03 16.48 32.54
N ALA A 11 -38.37 15.42 33.23
CA ALA A 11 -38.49 14.08 32.65
C ALA A 11 -39.81 14.01 31.85
N LEU A 12 -39.74 13.89 30.53
CA LEU A 12 -40.88 13.59 29.68
C LEU A 12 -41.11 12.08 29.68
N CYS A 13 -42.12 11.60 30.34
CA CYS A 13 -42.70 10.27 30.17
C CYS A 13 -43.46 10.22 28.84
N ILE A 14 -42.94 9.54 27.84
CA ILE A 14 -43.64 9.19 26.63
C ILE A 14 -44.21 7.78 26.79
N SER A 15 -45.52 7.69 26.85
CA SER A 15 -46.28 6.46 26.81
C SER A 15 -46.12 5.78 25.45
N ALA A 16 -45.57 4.57 25.45
CA ALA A 16 -45.43 3.74 24.24
C ALA A 16 -46.78 3.17 23.82
N PRO A 17 -47.22 3.33 22.57
CA PRO A 17 -48.31 2.52 22.04
C PRO A 17 -47.73 1.12 21.67
N LEU A 18 -48.49 0.11 22.07
CA LEU A 18 -48.29 -1.29 21.69
C LEU A 18 -48.43 -1.41 20.15
N LEU A 19 -47.30 -1.37 19.40
CA LEU A 19 -47.32 -1.65 17.99
C LEU A 19 -47.33 -3.18 17.82
N LEU A 20 -48.40 -3.70 17.23
CA LEU A 20 -48.42 -5.03 16.65
C LEU A 20 -47.21 -5.18 15.71
N LEU A 21 -46.36 -6.13 15.99
CA LEU A 21 -45.35 -6.63 15.05
C LEU A 21 -46.11 -7.32 13.91
N ILE A 22 -46.48 -6.57 12.87
CA ILE A 22 -46.68 -7.13 11.56
C ILE A 22 -45.29 -7.49 11.08
N CYS A 23 -44.97 -8.79 11.01
CA CYS A 23 -43.81 -9.28 10.25
C CYS A 23 -44.00 -8.86 8.79
N CYS A 24 -43.59 -7.65 8.44
CA CYS A 24 -43.28 -7.32 7.08
C CYS A 24 -42.08 -8.20 6.70
N LYS A 25 -42.29 -9.30 5.97
CA LYS A 25 -41.24 -9.91 5.18
C LYS A 25 -40.66 -8.76 4.37
N GLY A 26 -39.38 -8.42 4.65
CA GLY A 26 -38.64 -7.49 3.78
C GLY A 26 -38.77 -7.97 2.33
N PRO A 27 -38.53 -7.12 1.34
CA PRO A 27 -38.57 -7.53 -0.05
C PRO A 27 -37.71 -8.79 -0.18
N GLN A 28 -38.30 -9.86 -0.74
CA GLN A 28 -37.62 -11.13 -0.96
C GLN A 28 -36.48 -10.82 -1.91
N ARG A 29 -35.25 -10.77 -1.39
CA ARG A 29 -34.05 -10.54 -2.21
C ARG A 29 -33.87 -11.74 -3.13
N ASP A 30 -33.37 -11.46 -4.32
CA ASP A 30 -33.24 -12.43 -5.39
C ASP A 30 -32.32 -13.60 -4.96
N SER A 31 -32.77 -14.83 -5.09
CA SER A 31 -32.01 -16.05 -4.78
C SER A 31 -30.95 -16.37 -5.84
N SER A 32 -30.70 -15.46 -6.76
CA SER A 32 -29.73 -15.56 -7.86
C SER A 32 -28.36 -14.95 -7.55
N LEU A 33 -28.07 -14.59 -6.30
CA LEU A 33 -26.76 -14.08 -5.92
C LEU A 33 -25.73 -15.22 -5.79
N PRO A 34 -24.45 -14.95 -6.02
CA PRO A 34 -23.41 -15.99 -6.09
C PRO A 34 -23.39 -16.95 -4.89
N CYS A 35 -23.44 -16.42 -3.66
CA CYS A 35 -23.44 -17.29 -2.47
C CYS A 35 -24.71 -18.13 -2.32
N ASP A 36 -25.86 -17.61 -2.74
CA ASP A 36 -27.10 -18.36 -2.72
C ASP A 36 -27.08 -19.51 -3.76
N ILE A 37 -26.50 -19.24 -4.93
CA ILE A 37 -26.30 -20.23 -5.99
C ILE A 37 -25.38 -21.36 -5.50
N TYR A 38 -24.20 -21.02 -5.00
CA TYR A 38 -23.25 -22.03 -4.50
C TYR A 38 -23.83 -22.84 -3.35
N ALA A 39 -24.55 -22.22 -2.42
CA ALA A 39 -25.21 -22.92 -1.32
C ALA A 39 -26.29 -23.90 -1.84
N ALA A 40 -27.08 -23.50 -2.85
CA ALA A 40 -28.10 -24.37 -3.46
C ALA A 40 -27.49 -25.59 -4.19
N HIS A 41 -26.24 -25.47 -4.66
CA HIS A 41 -25.49 -26.56 -5.31
C HIS A 41 -24.56 -27.32 -4.36
N GLY A 42 -24.65 -27.09 -3.04
CA GLY A 42 -23.91 -27.85 -2.02
C GLY A 42 -22.46 -27.45 -1.79
N THR A 43 -22.01 -26.31 -2.34
CA THR A 43 -20.68 -25.72 -2.14
C THR A 43 -20.79 -24.30 -1.57
N PRO A 44 -21.24 -24.12 -0.31
CA PRO A 44 -21.50 -22.81 0.27
C PRO A 44 -20.23 -21.95 0.31
N CYS A 45 -20.42 -20.65 0.25
CA CYS A 45 -19.35 -19.68 0.38
C CYS A 45 -18.74 -19.69 1.79
N VAL A 46 -17.41 -19.59 1.85
CA VAL A 46 -16.64 -19.35 3.09
C VAL A 46 -16.05 -17.96 3.15
N THR A 47 -15.88 -17.31 2.00
CA THR A 47 -15.63 -15.87 1.87
C THR A 47 -16.42 -15.30 0.72
N ALA A 48 -16.85 -14.04 0.84
CA ALA A 48 -17.52 -13.33 -0.24
C ALA A 48 -17.25 -11.83 -0.10
N HIS A 49 -16.45 -11.26 -0.97
CA HIS A 49 -15.97 -9.89 -0.90
C HIS A 49 -16.42 -9.09 -2.12
N SER A 50 -16.99 -7.91 -1.91
CA SER A 50 -17.34 -7.01 -3.00
C SER A 50 -17.44 -5.57 -2.51
N THR A 51 -16.90 -4.64 -3.29
CA THR A 51 -17.12 -3.20 -3.09
C THR A 51 -18.23 -2.66 -3.98
N THR A 52 -18.89 -3.53 -4.77
CA THR A 52 -19.83 -3.11 -5.81
C THR A 52 -21.28 -3.54 -5.53
N ARG A 53 -21.50 -4.73 -4.98
CA ARG A 53 -22.85 -5.29 -4.77
C ARG A 53 -22.91 -6.34 -3.66
N LEU A 54 -24.11 -6.71 -3.28
CA LEU A 54 -24.36 -7.90 -2.47
C LEU A 54 -24.04 -9.18 -3.26
N LEU A 55 -23.44 -10.14 -2.57
CA LEU A 55 -23.14 -11.50 -3.07
C LEU A 55 -23.97 -12.57 -2.36
N SER A 56 -24.66 -12.22 -1.26
CA SER A 56 -25.54 -13.09 -0.51
C SER A 56 -26.82 -12.36 -0.16
N SER A 57 -27.97 -13.02 -0.39
CA SER A 57 -29.29 -12.46 -0.06
C SER A 57 -29.55 -12.36 1.46
N SER A 58 -28.80 -13.14 2.25
CA SER A 58 -28.88 -13.17 3.70
C SER A 58 -28.00 -12.11 4.39
N TYR A 59 -27.13 -11.43 3.62
CA TYR A 59 -26.24 -10.42 4.19
C TYR A 59 -26.89 -9.04 4.27
N ASP A 60 -26.76 -8.37 5.41
CA ASP A 60 -27.29 -7.04 5.69
C ASP A 60 -26.23 -6.06 6.26
N GLY A 61 -24.97 -6.49 6.33
CA GLY A 61 -23.84 -5.69 6.80
C GLY A 61 -23.30 -4.70 5.74
N PRO A 62 -22.25 -3.95 6.09
CA PRO A 62 -21.55 -3.09 5.16
C PRO A 62 -20.75 -3.91 4.14
N LEU A 63 -20.51 -3.32 2.95
CA LEU A 63 -19.72 -3.94 1.90
C LEU A 63 -18.22 -3.66 2.09
N TYR A 64 -17.89 -2.41 2.43
CA TYR A 64 -16.51 -1.99 2.66
C TYR A 64 -16.44 -0.74 3.54
N ARG A 65 -15.26 -0.48 4.11
CA ARG A 65 -14.97 0.71 4.90
C ARG A 65 -14.02 1.64 4.15
N VAL A 66 -14.32 2.93 4.18
CA VAL A 66 -13.38 3.97 3.77
C VAL A 66 -12.93 4.78 4.98
N VAL A 67 -11.63 5.12 5.00
CA VAL A 67 -11.01 5.97 6.05
C VAL A 67 -10.44 7.21 5.38
N ARG A 68 -10.73 8.36 5.94
CA ARG A 68 -10.27 9.66 5.44
C ARG A 68 -8.87 9.98 5.99
N ASP A 69 -7.92 10.28 5.11
CA ASP A 69 -6.52 10.51 5.49
C ASP A 69 -6.32 11.72 6.41
N SER A 70 -7.17 12.75 6.28
CA SER A 70 -6.99 14.02 6.98
C SER A 70 -7.27 13.97 8.49
N ASP A 71 -8.17 13.12 8.94
CA ASP A 71 -8.62 13.05 10.33
C ASP A 71 -8.84 11.62 10.86
N GLY A 72 -8.67 10.60 10.00
CA GLY A 72 -8.87 9.22 10.35
C GLY A 72 -10.35 8.81 10.52
N ALA A 73 -11.29 9.74 10.29
CA ALA A 73 -12.71 9.38 10.31
C ALA A 73 -13.01 8.29 9.27
N TYR A 74 -13.97 7.44 9.56
CA TYR A 74 -14.35 6.36 8.65
C TYR A 74 -15.84 6.34 8.35
N LEU A 75 -16.19 5.70 7.24
CA LEU A 75 -17.55 5.41 6.83
C LEU A 75 -17.65 3.96 6.35
N ASP A 76 -18.60 3.23 6.88
CA ASP A 76 -18.99 1.91 6.38
C ASP A 76 -20.01 2.07 5.27
N VAL A 77 -19.64 1.69 4.05
CA VAL A 77 -20.49 1.78 2.87
C VAL A 77 -21.35 0.52 2.78
N THR A 78 -22.66 0.71 2.88
CA THR A 78 -23.67 -0.36 2.81
C THR A 78 -24.23 -0.50 1.39
N ALA A 79 -24.99 -1.56 1.16
CA ALA A 79 -25.76 -1.70 -0.07
C ALA A 79 -27.06 -0.87 -0.02
N ASP A 80 -27.48 -0.36 -1.17
CA ASP A 80 -28.80 0.23 -1.36
C ASP A 80 -29.93 -0.83 -1.37
N SER A 81 -31.17 -0.40 -1.46
CA SER A 81 -32.33 -1.31 -1.49
C SER A 81 -32.38 -2.29 -2.68
N ARG A 82 -31.55 -2.06 -3.70
CA ARG A 82 -31.38 -2.95 -4.87
C ARG A 82 -30.18 -3.87 -4.76
N GLY A 83 -29.41 -3.75 -3.67
CA GLY A 83 -28.24 -4.58 -3.42
C GLY A 83 -26.92 -4.07 -4.02
N TYR A 84 -26.84 -2.83 -4.51
CA TYR A 84 -25.61 -2.22 -5.01
C TYR A 84 -25.01 -1.26 -3.96
N ALA A 85 -23.69 -1.12 -3.96
CA ALA A 85 -22.99 -0.22 -3.04
C ALA A 85 -23.58 1.22 -3.12
N PHE A 86 -23.87 1.79 -1.96
CA PHE A 86 -24.41 3.16 -1.88
C PHE A 86 -23.26 4.18 -1.93
N SER A 87 -22.59 4.25 -3.07
CA SER A 87 -21.38 5.03 -3.28
C SER A 87 -21.57 6.53 -3.14
N GLU A 88 -22.80 7.03 -3.22
CA GLU A 88 -23.10 8.44 -2.99
C GLU A 88 -22.77 8.88 -1.54
N LEU A 89 -22.84 7.96 -0.58
CA LEU A 89 -22.41 8.23 0.80
C LEU A 89 -20.90 8.41 0.87
N GLN A 90 -20.14 7.57 0.14
CA GLN A 90 -18.69 7.73 0.02
C GLN A 90 -18.33 9.06 -0.64
N ASP A 91 -19.00 9.43 -1.73
CA ASP A 91 -18.74 10.68 -2.45
C ASP A 91 -18.93 11.91 -1.56
N GLU A 92 -19.95 11.90 -0.69
CA GLU A 92 -20.19 12.98 0.24
C GLU A 92 -19.18 13.00 1.39
N PHE A 93 -18.90 11.84 1.96
CA PHE A 93 -17.95 11.68 3.07
C PHE A 93 -16.50 12.04 2.66
N CYS A 94 -16.10 11.65 1.46
CA CYS A 94 -14.75 11.87 0.93
C CYS A 94 -14.61 13.22 0.18
N ARG A 95 -15.62 14.06 0.21
CA ARG A 95 -15.58 15.36 -0.47
C ARG A 95 -14.40 16.20 0.04
N ASP A 96 -13.60 16.69 -0.90
CA ASP A 96 -12.41 17.52 -0.65
C ASP A 96 -11.34 16.84 0.23
N ALA A 97 -11.34 15.50 0.29
CA ALA A 97 -10.39 14.70 1.07
C ALA A 97 -10.04 13.39 0.37
N VAL A 98 -8.82 12.90 0.59
CA VAL A 98 -8.43 11.56 0.17
C VAL A 98 -8.98 10.54 1.16
N CYS A 99 -9.72 9.56 0.64
CA CYS A 99 -10.16 8.39 1.40
C CYS A 99 -9.50 7.12 0.85
N ARG A 100 -9.30 6.15 1.74
CA ARG A 100 -8.75 4.84 1.40
C ARG A 100 -9.69 3.74 1.82
N ILE A 101 -9.76 2.67 1.02
CA ILE A 101 -10.49 1.45 1.40
C ILE A 101 -9.65 0.72 2.43
N SER A 102 -10.16 0.55 3.66
CA SER A 102 -9.43 -0.10 4.75
C SER A 102 -9.93 -1.49 5.08
N ILE A 103 -11.21 -1.78 4.82
CA ILE A 103 -11.81 -3.10 5.00
C ILE A 103 -12.67 -3.43 3.77
N ILE A 104 -12.63 -4.68 3.33
CA ILE A 104 -13.65 -5.26 2.45
C ILE A 104 -14.32 -6.38 3.25
N TYR A 105 -15.60 -6.16 3.61
CA TYR A 105 -16.30 -7.04 4.52
C TYR A 105 -16.69 -8.36 3.85
N ASP A 106 -16.64 -9.44 4.63
CA ASP A 106 -17.05 -10.78 4.20
C ASP A 106 -18.57 -10.96 4.29
N GLN A 107 -19.19 -11.19 3.17
CA GLN A 107 -20.64 -11.39 3.06
C GLN A 107 -21.08 -12.87 3.25
N SER A 108 -20.14 -13.79 3.47
CA SER A 108 -20.46 -15.21 3.71
C SER A 108 -21.06 -15.49 5.08
N GLY A 109 -20.93 -14.53 6.01
CA GLY A 109 -21.33 -14.67 7.41
C GLY A 109 -20.27 -15.36 8.29
N LYS A 110 -19.06 -15.63 7.77
CA LYS A 110 -17.93 -16.21 8.53
C LYS A 110 -17.07 -15.16 9.22
N GLY A 111 -17.14 -13.89 8.77
CA GLY A 111 -16.35 -12.78 9.27
C GLY A 111 -14.88 -12.85 8.83
N ASN A 112 -14.65 -13.32 7.61
CA ASN A 112 -13.34 -13.37 6.98
C ASN A 112 -13.02 -12.07 6.25
N ASP A 113 -13.17 -10.95 6.94
CA ASP A 113 -12.96 -9.62 6.38
C ASP A 113 -11.52 -9.44 5.88
N LEU A 114 -11.38 -8.82 4.72
CA LEU A 114 -10.09 -8.42 4.17
C LEU A 114 -9.68 -7.08 4.74
N THR A 115 -8.56 -7.04 5.48
CA THR A 115 -7.98 -5.85 6.08
C THR A 115 -6.60 -5.57 5.51
N GLN A 116 -6.00 -4.43 5.86
CA GLN A 116 -4.68 -4.06 5.38
C GLN A 116 -3.65 -5.18 5.63
N ALA A 117 -2.89 -5.54 4.61
CA ALA A 117 -1.86 -6.56 4.74
C ALA A 117 -0.69 -6.06 5.60
N ALA A 118 -0.38 -6.80 6.66
CA ALA A 118 0.76 -6.57 7.53
C ALA A 118 2.10 -6.83 6.83
N PRO A 119 3.24 -6.37 7.38
CA PRO A 119 4.55 -6.64 6.84
C PRO A 119 4.81 -8.14 6.63
N GLY A 120 5.18 -8.52 5.41
CA GLY A 120 5.56 -9.88 5.04
C GLY A 120 7.07 -10.08 4.95
N THR A 121 7.48 -11.21 4.37
CA THR A 121 8.91 -11.57 4.25
C THR A 121 9.52 -11.18 2.91
N PHE A 122 8.72 -10.92 1.91
CA PHE A 122 9.19 -10.67 0.55
C PHE A 122 9.80 -9.26 0.35
N ASN A 123 10.69 -9.14 -0.63
CA ASN A 123 11.31 -7.88 -1.02
C ASN A 123 10.46 -7.05 -2.00
N GLY A 124 9.14 -7.06 -1.86
CA GLY A 124 8.23 -6.25 -2.67
C GLY A 124 8.23 -4.77 -2.28
N PRO A 125 7.40 -3.94 -2.94
CA PRO A 125 7.31 -2.50 -2.68
C PRO A 125 6.99 -2.14 -1.22
N ALA A 126 6.24 -2.97 -0.51
CA ALA A 126 5.94 -2.78 0.92
C ALA A 126 6.90 -3.53 1.85
N LYS A 127 8.10 -3.89 1.40
CA LYS A 127 9.08 -4.64 2.21
C LYS A 127 9.26 -4.07 3.62
N GLY A 128 8.95 -4.88 4.61
CA GLY A 128 9.13 -4.53 6.03
C GLY A 128 8.12 -3.50 6.57
N ASN A 129 7.14 -3.08 5.76
CA ASN A 129 6.06 -2.17 6.13
C ASN A 129 4.70 -2.76 5.83
N PHE A 130 3.66 -2.13 6.37
CA PHE A 130 2.29 -2.39 5.97
C PHE A 130 2.08 -2.07 4.50
N ASN A 131 1.22 -2.83 3.83
CA ASN A 131 0.80 -2.52 2.47
C ASN A 131 0.02 -1.21 2.46
N GLU A 132 0.17 -0.41 1.42
CA GLU A 132 -0.64 0.79 1.29
C GLU A 132 -2.11 0.44 0.99
N LEU A 133 -3.02 1.27 1.48
CA LEU A 133 -4.45 1.12 1.20
C LEU A 133 -4.81 1.83 -0.10
N PRO A 134 -5.63 1.19 -0.96
CA PRO A 134 -6.10 1.81 -2.20
C PRO A 134 -6.92 3.07 -1.97
N ILE A 135 -6.75 4.07 -2.84
CA ILE A 135 -7.58 5.27 -2.86
C ILE A 135 -8.98 4.89 -3.34
N ALA A 136 -10.01 5.30 -2.59
CA ALA A 136 -11.36 4.77 -2.71
C ALA A 136 -12.12 5.18 -3.98
N ASP A 137 -11.71 6.25 -4.66
CA ASP A 137 -12.40 6.83 -5.82
C ASP A 137 -11.72 6.57 -7.17
N MET A 138 -10.66 5.74 -7.19
CA MET A 138 -9.83 5.52 -8.38
C MET A 138 -10.48 4.67 -9.47
N ALA A 139 -11.46 3.82 -9.14
CA ALA A 139 -12.05 2.87 -10.10
C ALA A 139 -13.58 2.95 -10.16
N PRO A 140 -14.16 4.06 -10.61
CA PRO A 140 -15.61 4.18 -10.77
C PRO A 140 -16.09 3.33 -11.94
N VAL A 141 -17.15 2.54 -11.72
CA VAL A 141 -17.85 1.73 -12.74
C VAL A 141 -19.36 1.83 -12.53
N MET A 142 -20.11 1.34 -13.50
CA MET A 142 -21.58 1.25 -13.42
C MET A 142 -22.00 -0.21 -13.29
N LEU A 143 -22.81 -0.51 -12.29
CA LEU A 143 -23.53 -1.77 -12.18
C LEU A 143 -25.04 -1.49 -12.22
N ASN A 144 -25.72 -2.08 -13.19
CA ASN A 144 -27.16 -1.90 -13.38
C ASN A 144 -27.63 -0.44 -13.22
N GLY A 145 -26.86 0.49 -13.81
CA GLY A 145 -27.12 1.93 -13.79
C GLY A 145 -26.79 2.66 -12.48
N ARG A 146 -26.12 2.02 -11.54
CA ARG A 146 -25.56 2.63 -10.32
C ARG A 146 -24.06 2.84 -10.46
N LYS A 147 -23.56 3.99 -10.03
CA LYS A 147 -22.13 4.21 -9.81
C LYS A 147 -21.69 3.41 -8.61
N VAL A 148 -20.63 2.67 -8.74
CA VAL A 148 -19.94 1.96 -7.65
C VAL A 148 -18.45 2.06 -7.88
N TYR A 149 -17.65 1.67 -6.90
CA TYR A 149 -16.20 1.71 -6.99
C TYR A 149 -15.58 0.33 -6.86
N GLY A 150 -14.62 0.02 -7.75
CA GLY A 150 -13.70 -1.10 -7.57
C GLY A 150 -12.53 -0.73 -6.66
N VAL A 151 -11.76 -1.74 -6.31
CA VAL A 151 -10.52 -1.61 -5.53
C VAL A 151 -9.35 -1.49 -6.49
N TYR A 152 -8.84 -0.28 -6.69
CA TYR A 152 -7.72 0.00 -7.59
C TYR A 152 -6.40 -0.27 -6.89
N ILE A 153 -5.78 -1.41 -7.20
CA ILE A 153 -4.56 -1.90 -6.56
C ILE A 153 -3.36 -1.58 -7.44
N MET A 154 -2.37 -0.91 -6.85
CA MET A 154 -1.05 -0.66 -7.42
C MET A 154 0.01 -1.47 -6.67
N PRO A 155 1.20 -1.68 -7.25
CA PRO A 155 2.30 -2.31 -6.52
C PRO A 155 2.54 -1.67 -5.14
N GLY A 156 2.64 -2.48 -4.11
CA GLY A 156 2.75 -2.04 -2.71
C GLY A 156 1.43 -2.02 -1.93
N MET A 157 0.31 -2.28 -2.59
CA MET A 157 -1.02 -2.38 -1.97
C MET A 157 -1.42 -3.84 -1.79
N GLY A 158 -2.32 -4.11 -0.85
CA GLY A 158 -2.88 -5.44 -0.65
C GLY A 158 -3.60 -5.61 0.67
N PHE A 159 -4.45 -6.64 0.72
CA PHE A 159 -5.28 -6.99 1.86
C PHE A 159 -5.06 -8.44 2.26
N ARG A 160 -5.32 -8.74 3.53
CA ARG A 160 -5.26 -10.10 4.08
C ARG A 160 -6.30 -10.36 5.15
N CYS A 161 -6.65 -11.65 5.31
CA CYS A 161 -7.28 -12.20 6.49
C CYS A 161 -6.46 -13.42 6.93
N ASN A 162 -5.58 -13.23 7.91
CA ASN A 162 -4.69 -14.28 8.40
C ASN A 162 -5.38 -15.26 9.35
N ASN A 163 -6.55 -14.89 9.89
CA ASN A 163 -7.34 -15.68 10.83
C ASN A 163 -8.66 -16.17 10.20
N ALA A 164 -8.65 -16.41 8.89
CA ALA A 164 -9.84 -16.83 8.17
C ALA A 164 -10.37 -18.18 8.71
N LYS A 165 -11.70 -18.30 8.71
CA LYS A 165 -12.41 -19.46 9.23
C LYS A 165 -12.93 -20.30 8.07
N ASP A 166 -12.87 -21.61 8.24
CA ASP A 166 -13.45 -22.61 7.33
C ASP A 166 -12.89 -22.60 5.89
N LEU A 167 -11.77 -21.91 5.63
CA LEU A 167 -11.08 -22.04 4.36
C LEU A 167 -10.41 -23.40 4.24
N ALA A 168 -10.29 -23.87 3.02
CA ALA A 168 -9.62 -25.14 2.71
C ALA A 168 -8.16 -25.12 3.22
N ILE A 169 -7.75 -26.22 3.85
CA ILE A 169 -6.38 -26.46 4.29
C ILE A 169 -5.85 -27.76 3.64
N ASN A 170 -4.55 -27.87 3.53
CA ASN A 170 -3.90 -29.02 2.89
C ASN A 170 -4.48 -29.24 1.47
N ASP A 171 -4.96 -30.42 1.17
CA ASP A 171 -5.50 -30.82 -0.14
C ASP A 171 -7.02 -30.74 -0.24
N GLU A 172 -7.69 -30.09 0.73
CA GLU A 172 -9.16 -29.93 0.70
C GLU A 172 -9.61 -29.20 -0.54
N ALA A 173 -10.75 -29.61 -1.11
CA ALA A 173 -11.30 -29.02 -2.31
C ALA A 173 -11.86 -27.61 -2.05
N GLU A 174 -11.69 -26.71 -3.02
CA GLU A 174 -12.24 -25.35 -3.00
C GLU A 174 -12.53 -24.83 -4.40
N GLY A 175 -13.46 -23.87 -4.50
CA GLY A 175 -13.68 -23.06 -5.68
C GLY A 175 -13.40 -21.61 -5.38
N ILE A 176 -12.84 -20.90 -6.34
CA ILE A 176 -12.48 -19.50 -6.22
C ILE A 176 -12.93 -18.78 -7.48
N TYR A 177 -13.57 -17.62 -7.35
CA TYR A 177 -13.68 -16.70 -8.48
C TYR A 177 -13.44 -15.25 -8.05
N TYR A 178 -13.04 -14.41 -9.01
CA TYR A 178 -13.13 -12.96 -8.88
C TYR A 178 -13.56 -12.31 -10.20
N VAL A 179 -14.09 -11.09 -10.11
CA VAL A 179 -14.38 -10.20 -11.23
C VAL A 179 -13.45 -8.99 -11.15
N ILE A 180 -12.76 -8.71 -12.24
CA ILE A 180 -11.69 -7.72 -12.32
C ILE A 180 -11.79 -6.85 -13.58
N ASP A 181 -11.00 -5.81 -13.60
CA ASP A 181 -10.74 -4.98 -14.78
C ASP A 181 -9.77 -5.69 -15.72
N GLY A 182 -10.23 -6.07 -16.88
CA GLY A 182 -9.41 -6.73 -17.91
C GLY A 182 -8.39 -5.83 -18.60
N THR A 183 -8.42 -4.52 -18.32
CA THR A 183 -7.49 -3.55 -18.90
C THR A 183 -6.49 -2.97 -17.87
N HIS A 184 -6.64 -3.32 -16.60
CA HIS A 184 -5.72 -2.92 -15.53
C HIS A 184 -4.97 -4.13 -14.99
N TYR A 185 -3.80 -4.37 -15.53
CA TYR A 185 -2.89 -5.47 -15.17
C TYR A 185 -1.44 -5.10 -15.51
N ASP A 186 -0.49 -5.85 -15.01
CA ASP A 186 0.92 -5.76 -15.38
C ASP A 186 1.60 -7.14 -15.45
N SER A 187 2.93 -7.15 -15.53
CA SER A 187 3.73 -8.38 -15.52
C SER A 187 4.19 -8.77 -14.11
N GLY A 188 3.69 -8.08 -13.10
CA GLY A 188 4.07 -8.27 -11.71
C GLY A 188 3.48 -9.51 -11.07
N CYS A 189 4.01 -9.87 -9.90
CA CYS A 189 3.44 -10.86 -9.01
C CYS A 189 3.30 -10.28 -7.60
N CYS A 190 2.14 -10.45 -6.96
CA CYS A 190 0.96 -11.08 -7.50
C CYS A 190 -0.27 -10.21 -7.25
N PHE A 191 -1.14 -10.10 -8.22
CA PHE A 191 -2.49 -9.58 -8.04
C PHE A 191 -3.44 -10.77 -7.85
N ASP A 192 -3.30 -11.41 -6.70
CA ASP A 192 -4.00 -12.63 -6.35
C ASP A 192 -5.26 -12.38 -5.53
N TYR A 193 -6.19 -13.33 -5.59
CA TYR A 193 -7.31 -13.47 -4.68
C TYR A 193 -7.51 -14.96 -4.38
N GLY A 194 -7.44 -15.36 -3.11
CA GLY A 194 -7.66 -16.77 -2.74
C GLY A 194 -6.93 -17.20 -1.48
N ASN A 195 -6.68 -18.53 -1.41
CA ASN A 195 -6.12 -19.22 -0.26
C ASN A 195 -4.61 -19.03 -0.15
N SER A 196 -4.14 -18.70 1.03
CA SER A 196 -2.74 -18.36 1.25
C SER A 196 -2.25 -18.73 2.65
N SER A 197 -1.00 -18.36 2.94
CA SER A 197 -0.43 -18.45 4.29
C SER A 197 -1.23 -17.62 5.29
N THR A 198 -1.12 -17.94 6.58
CA THR A 198 -1.78 -17.24 7.68
C THR A 198 -0.92 -16.14 8.32
N ASN A 199 0.23 -15.79 7.74
CA ASN A 199 1.18 -14.86 8.37
C ASN A 199 2.03 -14.02 7.39
N GLY A 200 1.68 -13.99 6.09
CA GLY A 200 2.49 -13.28 5.10
C GLY A 200 3.91 -13.84 4.88
N ARG A 201 4.10 -15.12 5.21
CA ARG A 201 5.39 -15.83 5.14
C ARG A 201 5.23 -17.16 4.42
N ALA A 202 4.52 -17.17 3.31
CA ALA A 202 4.35 -18.37 2.52
C ALA A 202 5.71 -18.88 2.06
N VAL A 203 5.95 -20.14 2.26
CA VAL A 203 7.14 -20.83 1.79
C VAL A 203 6.77 -22.27 1.45
N GLY A 204 7.04 -22.65 0.23
CA GLY A 204 6.94 -24.03 -0.22
C GLY A 204 5.84 -24.27 -1.24
N THR A 205 6.14 -25.20 -2.11
CA THR A 205 5.29 -25.62 -3.23
C THR A 205 3.91 -26.05 -2.75
N GLY A 206 2.86 -25.56 -3.40
CA GLY A 206 1.48 -25.96 -3.11
C GLY A 206 0.91 -25.44 -1.78
N THR A 207 1.50 -24.39 -1.17
CA THR A 207 1.01 -23.83 0.11
C THR A 207 -0.07 -22.77 -0.06
N MET A 208 -0.41 -22.41 -1.30
CA MET A 208 -1.52 -21.53 -1.64
C MET A 208 -2.21 -21.99 -2.93
N GLU A 209 -3.42 -21.51 -3.16
CA GLU A 209 -4.17 -21.66 -4.41
C GLU A 209 -5.01 -20.39 -4.60
N THR A 210 -4.74 -19.63 -5.66
CA THR A 210 -5.38 -18.32 -5.90
C THR A 210 -5.71 -18.14 -7.37
N THR A 211 -6.56 -17.16 -7.66
CA THR A 211 -6.71 -16.60 -9.00
C THR A 211 -5.62 -15.55 -9.24
N TYR A 212 -5.13 -15.50 -10.47
CA TYR A 212 -4.25 -14.45 -10.98
C TYR A 212 -4.64 -14.07 -12.42
N TYR A 213 -4.48 -12.79 -12.75
CA TYR A 213 -4.66 -12.27 -14.10
C TYR A 213 -3.56 -11.24 -14.41
N GLY A 214 -2.79 -11.47 -15.47
CA GLY A 214 -1.70 -10.58 -15.87
C GLY A 214 -0.78 -11.19 -16.90
N THR A 215 0.38 -10.58 -17.09
CA THR A 215 1.37 -10.95 -18.11
C THR A 215 2.67 -11.51 -17.52
N SER A 216 2.65 -12.00 -16.29
CA SER A 216 3.83 -12.62 -15.68
C SER A 216 4.27 -13.86 -16.45
N THR A 217 5.57 -13.97 -16.73
CA THR A 217 6.19 -15.13 -17.39
C THR A 217 7.33 -15.70 -16.55
N ALA A 218 7.34 -15.36 -15.25
CA ALA A 218 8.40 -15.79 -14.33
C ALA A 218 8.39 -17.30 -14.08
N TRP A 219 7.22 -17.92 -14.17
CA TRP A 219 7.01 -19.36 -14.02
C TRP A 219 6.40 -19.95 -15.28
N GLY A 220 5.13 -20.38 -15.24
CA GLY A 220 4.38 -20.82 -16.41
C GLY A 220 3.68 -19.68 -17.13
N ARG A 221 3.33 -19.89 -18.41
CA ARG A 221 2.59 -18.93 -19.22
C ARG A 221 1.75 -19.62 -20.29
N GLY A 222 0.81 -18.87 -20.87
CA GLY A 222 0.07 -19.25 -22.08
C GLY A 222 0.73 -18.76 -23.37
N ASN A 223 0.05 -18.91 -24.51
CA ASN A 223 0.47 -18.40 -25.80
C ASN A 223 0.22 -16.89 -25.93
N GLY A 224 0.99 -16.23 -26.79
CA GLY A 224 0.90 -14.79 -27.06
C GLY A 224 1.60 -13.94 -25.97
N GLU A 225 1.18 -12.69 -25.87
CA GLU A 225 1.78 -11.69 -24.97
C GLU A 225 1.03 -11.59 -23.62
N GLY A 226 -0.07 -12.33 -23.44
CA GLY A 226 -0.98 -12.21 -22.31
C GLY A 226 -1.95 -11.03 -22.48
N PRO A 227 -2.74 -10.68 -21.47
CA PRO A 227 -2.78 -11.35 -20.16
C PRO A 227 -3.40 -12.74 -20.21
N TRP A 228 -3.10 -13.54 -19.20
CA TRP A 228 -3.66 -14.89 -19.04
C TRP A 228 -4.36 -15.05 -17.69
N ILE A 229 -5.34 -15.95 -17.67
CA ILE A 229 -5.88 -16.50 -16.42
C ILE A 229 -4.91 -17.56 -15.93
N MET A 230 -4.49 -17.43 -14.66
CA MET A 230 -3.54 -18.30 -14.01
C MET A 230 -3.97 -18.65 -12.59
N SER A 231 -3.34 -19.66 -12.00
CA SER A 231 -3.38 -19.91 -10.57
C SER A 231 -1.98 -19.81 -9.98
N ASP A 232 -1.84 -19.05 -8.88
CA ASP A 232 -0.65 -19.08 -8.05
C ASP A 232 -0.79 -20.17 -6.98
N MET A 233 0.18 -21.10 -6.97
CA MET A 233 0.21 -22.24 -6.05
C MET A 233 1.40 -22.17 -5.07
N GLU A 234 2.00 -21.00 -4.89
CA GLU A 234 3.27 -20.74 -4.23
C GLU A 234 4.44 -21.48 -4.90
N ALA A 235 5.50 -20.76 -5.15
CA ALA A 235 6.63 -21.20 -5.96
C ALA A 235 6.26 -21.61 -7.41
N GLY A 236 5.07 -21.24 -7.89
CA GLY A 236 4.62 -21.49 -9.25
C GLY A 236 3.31 -20.82 -9.59
N LEU A 237 3.27 -20.21 -10.76
CA LEU A 237 2.12 -19.48 -11.35
C LEU A 237 1.85 -20.12 -12.72
N PHE A 238 0.67 -20.72 -12.92
CA PHE A 238 0.41 -21.63 -14.04
C PHE A 238 -0.90 -21.39 -14.77
N THR A 239 -0.88 -21.63 -16.08
CA THR A 239 -2.04 -21.59 -16.97
C THR A 239 -2.58 -22.99 -17.31
N GLY A 240 -1.93 -24.06 -16.85
CA GLY A 240 -2.30 -25.45 -17.17
C GLY A 240 -1.25 -26.43 -16.65
N TYR A 241 -1.20 -27.64 -17.23
CA TYR A 241 -0.34 -28.73 -16.75
C TYR A 241 1.16 -28.47 -16.94
N ASP A 242 1.55 -27.90 -18.08
CA ASP A 242 2.97 -27.62 -18.30
C ASP A 242 3.43 -26.45 -17.43
N ALA A 243 4.51 -26.67 -16.70
CA ALA A 243 5.06 -25.66 -15.78
C ALA A 243 5.73 -24.46 -16.49
N LYS A 244 5.81 -24.46 -17.82
CA LYS A 244 6.48 -23.39 -18.59
C LYS A 244 5.57 -22.77 -19.64
N LEU A 245 4.99 -23.59 -20.53
CA LEU A 245 4.18 -23.09 -21.65
C LEU A 245 3.01 -24.02 -21.91
N ASN A 246 1.80 -23.48 -21.85
CA ASN A 246 0.56 -24.16 -22.17
C ASN A 246 -0.07 -23.54 -23.42
N ASP A 247 -0.84 -24.34 -24.17
CA ASP A 247 -1.61 -23.86 -25.32
C ASP A 247 -2.90 -23.14 -24.86
N VAL A 248 -2.73 -22.02 -24.15
CA VAL A 248 -3.79 -21.20 -23.60
C VAL A 248 -3.64 -19.81 -24.20
N PRO A 249 -4.67 -19.28 -24.90
CA PRO A 249 -4.57 -17.99 -25.57
C PRO A 249 -4.51 -16.83 -24.57
N SER A 250 -3.93 -15.73 -25.02
CA SER A 250 -4.10 -14.42 -24.37
C SER A 250 -5.57 -14.02 -24.36
N ILE A 251 -5.99 -13.33 -23.30
CA ILE A 251 -7.30 -12.71 -23.19
C ILE A 251 -7.18 -11.28 -23.65
N ASP A 252 -7.92 -10.91 -24.68
CA ASP A 252 -7.86 -9.58 -25.25
C ASP A 252 -9.26 -9.01 -25.48
N GLY A 253 -9.40 -7.70 -25.33
CA GLY A 253 -10.61 -6.94 -25.65
C GLY A 253 -11.74 -7.00 -24.61
N TRP A 254 -11.58 -7.70 -23.50
CA TRP A 254 -12.57 -7.70 -22.42
C TRP A 254 -12.28 -6.60 -21.40
N ARG A 255 -13.24 -5.74 -21.18
CA ARG A 255 -13.13 -4.67 -20.17
C ARG A 255 -13.33 -5.20 -18.75
N PHE A 256 -14.20 -6.19 -18.59
CA PHE A 256 -14.49 -6.86 -17.33
C PHE A 256 -14.28 -8.35 -17.50
N VAL A 257 -13.52 -8.96 -16.62
CA VAL A 257 -13.15 -10.39 -16.71
C VAL A 257 -13.59 -11.10 -15.46
N SER A 258 -14.31 -12.21 -15.64
CA SER A 258 -14.51 -13.19 -14.59
C SER A 258 -13.47 -14.31 -14.71
N VAL A 259 -12.85 -14.67 -13.60
CA VAL A 259 -11.83 -15.71 -13.51
C VAL A 259 -12.24 -16.72 -12.46
N PHE A 260 -12.16 -17.99 -12.78
CA PHE A 260 -12.46 -19.10 -11.89
C PHE A 260 -11.26 -20.04 -11.81
N VAL A 261 -10.91 -20.41 -10.57
CA VAL A 261 -9.92 -21.45 -10.25
C VAL A 261 -10.58 -22.44 -9.31
N ASN A 262 -10.62 -23.72 -9.65
CA ASN A 262 -11.22 -24.72 -8.82
C ASN A 262 -10.26 -25.89 -8.60
N GLY A 263 -9.96 -26.17 -7.34
CA GLY A 263 -9.14 -27.30 -6.91
C GLY A 263 -10.01 -28.39 -6.26
N GLY A 264 -9.88 -29.62 -6.72
CA GLY A 264 -10.69 -30.73 -6.25
C GLY A 264 -9.88 -31.91 -5.74
N ASP A 265 -10.58 -32.86 -5.14
CA ASP A 265 -10.00 -34.11 -4.69
C ASP A 265 -9.35 -34.88 -5.84
N GLY A 266 -8.32 -35.68 -5.53
CA GLY A 266 -7.69 -36.55 -6.53
C GLY A 266 -6.87 -35.81 -7.57
N ASN A 267 -6.30 -34.65 -7.21
CA ASN A 267 -5.50 -33.79 -8.08
C ASN A 267 -6.31 -33.09 -9.20
N LYS A 268 -7.63 -33.03 -9.07
CA LYS A 268 -8.47 -32.31 -10.04
C LYS A 268 -8.22 -30.80 -9.93
N TRP A 269 -8.06 -30.16 -11.08
CA TRP A 269 -7.83 -28.71 -11.14
C TRP A 269 -8.30 -28.14 -12.47
N ASP A 270 -8.99 -26.98 -12.44
CA ASP A 270 -9.42 -26.29 -13.65
C ASP A 270 -9.33 -24.78 -13.55
N LEU A 271 -9.16 -24.15 -14.71
CA LEU A 271 -9.15 -22.71 -14.95
C LEU A 271 -10.22 -22.36 -15.96
N ARG A 272 -11.09 -21.41 -15.59
CA ARG A 272 -12.13 -20.88 -16.49
C ARG A 272 -12.16 -19.37 -16.44
N GLY A 273 -12.72 -18.76 -17.48
CA GLY A 273 -12.95 -17.34 -17.51
C GLY A 273 -13.89 -16.89 -18.59
N GLY A 274 -14.36 -15.68 -18.46
CA GLY A 274 -15.31 -15.09 -19.39
C GLY A 274 -15.33 -13.58 -19.35
N ASP A 275 -15.94 -12.99 -20.38
CA ASP A 275 -16.37 -11.61 -20.31
C ASP A 275 -17.50 -11.49 -19.27
N ALA A 276 -17.26 -10.76 -18.19
CA ALA A 276 -18.21 -10.58 -17.10
C ALA A 276 -19.52 -9.90 -17.52
N THR A 277 -19.63 -9.43 -18.77
CA THR A 277 -20.85 -8.84 -19.34
C THR A 277 -21.73 -9.87 -20.08
N THR A 278 -21.24 -11.10 -20.19
CA THR A 278 -21.94 -12.22 -20.86
C THR A 278 -22.09 -13.42 -19.93
N ASP A 279 -22.99 -14.31 -20.23
CA ASP A 279 -23.22 -15.56 -19.48
C ASP A 279 -22.33 -16.72 -19.95
N SER A 280 -21.41 -16.47 -20.86
CA SER A 280 -20.55 -17.51 -21.45
C SER A 280 -19.23 -17.62 -20.71
N LEU A 281 -18.79 -18.84 -20.45
CA LEU A 281 -17.48 -19.17 -19.90
C LEU A 281 -16.67 -20.04 -20.88
N THR A 282 -15.36 -19.83 -20.87
CA THR A 282 -14.38 -20.68 -21.55
C THR A 282 -13.59 -21.46 -20.51
N THR A 283 -13.48 -22.78 -20.67
CA THR A 283 -12.54 -23.60 -19.91
C THR A 283 -11.19 -23.55 -20.60
N TYR A 284 -10.21 -22.87 -19.99
CA TYR A 284 -8.85 -22.76 -20.49
C TYR A 284 -8.02 -23.99 -20.18
N TYR A 285 -8.28 -24.58 -19.02
CA TYR A 285 -7.65 -25.83 -18.62
C TYR A 285 -8.60 -26.65 -17.73
N SER A 286 -8.57 -27.95 -17.87
CA SER A 286 -9.19 -28.90 -16.94
C SER A 286 -8.37 -30.18 -16.93
N GLY A 287 -7.84 -30.56 -15.77
CA GLY A 287 -6.93 -31.69 -15.64
C GLY A 287 -6.37 -31.84 -14.25
N ILE A 288 -5.09 -32.16 -14.17
CA ILE A 288 -4.32 -32.26 -12.92
C ILE A 288 -3.36 -31.08 -12.78
N ARG A 289 -2.93 -30.81 -11.55
CA ARG A 289 -1.95 -29.75 -11.24
C ARG A 289 -0.61 -30.04 -11.90
N PRO A 290 0.18 -29.00 -12.22
CA PRO A 290 1.45 -29.16 -12.91
C PRO A 290 2.46 -29.92 -12.05
N GLU A 291 3.39 -30.61 -12.74
CA GLU A 291 4.59 -31.16 -12.13
C GLU A 291 5.79 -30.33 -12.58
N SER A 292 6.65 -29.93 -11.62
CA SER A 292 7.86 -29.18 -11.89
C SER A 292 9.08 -30.05 -11.62
N GLU A 293 10.07 -29.97 -12.51
CA GLU A 293 11.38 -30.64 -12.30
C GLU A 293 12.25 -29.92 -11.27
N ILE A 294 11.93 -28.65 -10.98
CA ILE A 294 12.75 -27.75 -10.13
C ILE A 294 12.19 -27.70 -8.71
N ASN A 295 10.88 -27.83 -8.55
CA ASN A 295 10.17 -27.74 -7.27
C ASN A 295 9.52 -29.08 -6.92
N ASP A 296 9.12 -29.21 -5.65
CA ASP A 296 8.29 -30.32 -5.22
C ASP A 296 6.97 -30.36 -6.00
N LYS A 297 6.26 -31.46 -5.91
CA LYS A 297 4.97 -31.65 -6.56
C LYS A 297 3.90 -30.74 -5.93
N TYR A 298 2.98 -30.22 -6.77
CA TYR A 298 1.83 -29.43 -6.34
C TYR A 298 0.65 -30.28 -5.86
N TYR A 299 0.84 -31.59 -5.81
CA TYR A 299 -0.14 -32.54 -5.29
C TYR A 299 0.56 -33.57 -4.38
N PRO A 300 0.03 -33.85 -3.17
CA PRO A 300 -1.10 -33.15 -2.55
C PRO A 300 -0.74 -31.70 -2.19
N MET A 301 -1.75 -30.83 -2.19
CA MET A 301 -1.59 -29.44 -1.78
C MET A 301 -1.33 -29.32 -0.28
N HIS A 302 -0.74 -28.18 0.14
CA HIS A 302 -0.42 -27.87 1.53
C HIS A 302 -0.99 -26.49 1.93
N LYS A 303 -2.18 -26.15 1.44
CA LYS A 303 -2.88 -24.90 1.69
C LYS A 303 -2.96 -24.56 3.17
N LYS A 304 -2.93 -23.29 3.54
CA LYS A 304 -2.81 -22.85 4.93
C LYS A 304 -4.08 -22.21 5.50
N GLY A 305 -5.07 -21.89 4.66
CA GLY A 305 -6.34 -21.34 5.09
C GLY A 305 -6.32 -19.87 5.51
N GLY A 306 -5.28 -19.13 5.15
CA GLY A 306 -5.32 -17.67 5.15
C GLY A 306 -5.90 -17.14 3.85
N MET A 307 -6.29 -15.87 3.82
CA MET A 307 -6.84 -15.24 2.63
C MET A 307 -6.12 -13.95 2.27
N LEU A 308 -6.06 -13.63 0.97
CA LEU A 308 -5.45 -12.41 0.47
C LEU A 308 -6.18 -11.83 -0.75
N LEU A 309 -5.90 -10.55 -1.00
CA LEU A 309 -6.24 -9.84 -2.23
C LEU A 309 -5.12 -8.85 -2.57
N GLY A 310 -4.63 -8.91 -3.81
CA GLY A 310 -3.68 -7.94 -4.37
C GLY A 310 -2.24 -8.12 -3.91
N ASN A 311 -1.93 -9.21 -3.26
CA ASN A 311 -0.56 -9.62 -2.92
C ASN A 311 -0.42 -11.14 -2.95
N GLY A 312 0.81 -11.64 -2.92
CA GLY A 312 1.13 -13.05 -2.82
C GLY A 312 1.22 -13.56 -1.38
N GLY A 313 1.45 -14.86 -1.21
CA GLY A 313 1.48 -15.54 0.08
C GLY A 313 2.53 -15.02 1.07
N ASP A 314 3.63 -14.49 0.56
CA ASP A 314 4.73 -13.88 1.31
C ASP A 314 4.69 -12.34 1.34
N ASN A 315 3.56 -11.75 0.94
CA ASN A 315 3.35 -10.34 0.64
C ASN A 315 4.16 -9.84 -0.56
N GLY A 316 4.40 -10.70 -1.54
CA GLY A 316 4.84 -10.29 -2.88
C GLY A 316 3.75 -9.43 -3.52
N ASN A 317 3.90 -8.10 -3.49
CA ASN A 317 2.89 -7.14 -3.90
C ASN A 317 3.37 -6.20 -5.00
N GLY A 318 4.09 -6.74 -5.96
CA GLY A 318 4.63 -6.02 -7.11
C GLY A 318 3.68 -5.94 -8.32
N SER A 319 2.41 -6.27 -8.18
CA SER A 319 1.44 -6.34 -9.27
C SER A 319 0.33 -5.30 -9.16
N ALA A 320 -0.31 -5.00 -10.29
CA ALA A 320 -1.42 -4.07 -10.39
C ALA A 320 -2.69 -4.77 -10.89
N GLY A 321 -3.85 -4.26 -10.48
CA GLY A 321 -5.15 -4.74 -10.95
C GLY A 321 -6.30 -4.01 -10.26
N THR A 322 -7.51 -4.17 -10.79
CA THR A 322 -8.72 -3.64 -10.15
C THR A 322 -9.70 -4.76 -9.86
N PHE A 323 -10.03 -4.92 -8.60
CA PHE A 323 -10.97 -5.92 -8.09
C PHE A 323 -12.37 -5.34 -7.90
N TYR A 324 -13.41 -6.08 -8.25
CA TYR A 324 -14.80 -5.71 -8.05
C TYR A 324 -15.53 -6.61 -7.07
N GLU A 325 -15.42 -7.93 -7.24
CA GLU A 325 -16.00 -8.93 -6.36
C GLU A 325 -15.24 -10.27 -6.46
N GLY A 326 -15.35 -11.10 -5.43
CA GLY A 326 -14.78 -12.44 -5.42
C GLY A 326 -15.36 -13.30 -4.30
N VAL A 327 -15.30 -14.62 -4.49
CA VAL A 327 -15.85 -15.61 -3.57
C VAL A 327 -14.95 -16.82 -3.49
N MET A 328 -14.90 -17.46 -2.33
CA MET A 328 -14.37 -18.82 -2.17
C MET A 328 -15.43 -19.74 -1.56
N THR A 329 -15.42 -21.01 -1.96
CA THR A 329 -16.38 -22.02 -1.53
C THR A 329 -15.72 -23.16 -0.78
N VAL A 330 -16.48 -23.86 0.04
CA VAL A 330 -16.14 -25.20 0.49
C VAL A 330 -16.43 -26.19 -0.64
N GLY A 331 -15.44 -27.04 -0.95
CA GLY A 331 -15.60 -28.07 -1.97
C GLY A 331 -15.51 -27.52 -3.40
N TYR A 332 -15.39 -28.43 -4.34
CA TYR A 332 -15.29 -28.15 -5.78
C TYR A 332 -16.68 -27.89 -6.36
N PRO A 333 -16.98 -26.69 -6.89
CA PRO A 333 -18.29 -26.38 -7.46
C PRO A 333 -18.61 -27.22 -8.70
N THR A 334 -19.90 -27.51 -8.93
CA THR A 334 -20.37 -28.18 -10.16
C THR A 334 -20.35 -27.20 -11.33
N ASP A 335 -20.32 -27.73 -12.55
CA ASP A 335 -20.36 -26.90 -13.76
C ASP A 335 -21.65 -26.06 -13.83
N GLU A 336 -22.77 -26.61 -13.41
CA GLU A 336 -24.06 -25.89 -13.36
C GLU A 336 -24.00 -24.71 -12.34
N ALA A 337 -23.30 -24.88 -11.23
CA ALA A 337 -23.14 -23.81 -10.25
C ALA A 337 -22.25 -22.69 -10.80
N ILE A 338 -21.15 -23.05 -11.45
CA ILE A 338 -20.21 -22.10 -12.07
C ILE A 338 -20.90 -21.30 -13.18
N ASP A 339 -21.63 -21.98 -14.07
CA ASP A 339 -22.40 -21.34 -15.16
C ASP A 339 -23.49 -20.41 -14.62
N ALA A 340 -24.20 -20.83 -13.55
CA ALA A 340 -25.21 -19.99 -12.90
C ALA A 340 -24.60 -18.76 -12.21
N VAL A 341 -23.41 -18.88 -11.63
CA VAL A 341 -22.67 -17.75 -11.05
C VAL A 341 -22.20 -16.79 -12.13
N GLN A 342 -21.71 -17.29 -13.28
CA GLN A 342 -21.39 -16.44 -14.42
C GLN A 342 -22.62 -15.67 -14.94
N ALA A 343 -23.76 -16.31 -15.02
CA ALA A 343 -25.01 -15.66 -15.39
C ALA A 343 -25.41 -14.57 -14.36
N SER A 344 -25.19 -14.81 -13.05
CA SER A 344 -25.40 -13.80 -12.01
C SER A 344 -24.44 -12.62 -12.12
N ILE A 345 -23.19 -12.86 -12.50
CA ILE A 345 -22.20 -11.81 -12.78
C ILE A 345 -22.66 -10.97 -13.98
N ALA A 346 -23.03 -11.60 -15.08
CA ALA A 346 -23.53 -10.92 -16.28
C ALA A 346 -24.80 -10.09 -16.00
N ALA A 347 -25.71 -10.61 -15.15
CA ALA A 347 -26.92 -9.91 -14.74
C ALA A 347 -26.66 -8.66 -13.92
N ALA A 348 -25.49 -8.54 -13.24
CA ALA A 348 -25.07 -7.31 -12.57
C ALA A 348 -24.79 -6.17 -13.56
N SER A 349 -24.65 -6.47 -14.85
CA SER A 349 -24.54 -5.52 -15.95
C SER A 349 -23.43 -4.49 -15.74
N TYR A 350 -22.20 -5.01 -15.60
CA TYR A 350 -20.96 -4.20 -15.55
C TYR A 350 -20.84 -3.33 -16.80
N ARG A 351 -20.55 -2.07 -16.60
CA ARG A 351 -20.30 -1.10 -17.67
C ARG A 351 -19.28 -0.06 -17.23
N GLU A 352 -18.57 0.50 -18.19
CA GLU A 352 -17.71 1.64 -17.95
C GLU A 352 -18.50 2.81 -17.36
N TYR A 353 -17.82 3.59 -16.51
CA TYR A 353 -18.38 4.83 -16.00
C TYR A 353 -18.61 5.81 -17.14
N PRO A 354 -19.79 6.45 -17.26
CA PRO A 354 -20.16 7.21 -18.46
C PRO A 354 -19.34 8.46 -18.69
N LEU A 355 -18.67 8.99 -17.64
CA LEU A 355 -17.90 10.22 -17.71
C LEU A 355 -16.40 9.87 -17.74
N LYS A 356 -15.67 10.35 -18.74
CA LYS A 356 -14.23 10.21 -18.83
C LYS A 356 -13.60 11.59 -18.95
N VAL A 357 -12.55 11.85 -18.21
CA VAL A 357 -11.75 13.08 -18.28
C VAL A 357 -10.38 12.71 -18.84
N SER A 358 -9.92 13.47 -19.83
CA SER A 358 -8.56 13.30 -20.33
C SER A 358 -7.57 13.54 -19.20
N ARG A 359 -6.43 12.88 -19.27
CA ARG A 359 -5.35 13.13 -18.34
C ARG A 359 -5.05 14.62 -18.24
N ILE A 360 -4.87 15.08 -17.00
CA ILE A 360 -4.50 16.45 -16.70
C ILE A 360 -3.05 16.43 -16.21
N GLY A 361 -2.15 16.98 -17.02
CA GLY A 361 -0.76 17.17 -16.66
C GLY A 361 -0.56 18.35 -15.70
N GLN A 362 0.69 18.59 -15.36
CA GLN A 362 1.09 19.76 -14.57
C GLN A 362 0.86 21.06 -15.33
N PHE A 363 0.27 22.06 -14.68
CA PHE A 363 0.15 23.41 -15.20
C PHE A 363 1.36 24.26 -14.83
N SER A 364 1.77 25.16 -15.74
CA SER A 364 2.61 26.30 -15.36
C SER A 364 1.75 27.41 -14.77
N PRO A 365 2.30 28.28 -13.89
CA PRO A 365 1.58 29.46 -13.38
C PRO A 365 0.98 30.28 -14.50
N GLU A 366 -0.26 30.72 -14.32
CA GLU A 366 -1.06 31.48 -15.27
C GLU A 366 -1.30 30.80 -16.64
N SER A 367 -0.84 29.55 -16.82
CA SER A 367 -1.07 28.82 -18.06
C SER A 367 -2.52 28.33 -18.17
N THR A 368 -2.96 28.16 -19.40
CA THR A 368 -4.24 27.56 -19.72
C THR A 368 -4.03 26.26 -20.48
N ALA A 369 -4.67 25.18 -20.04
CA ALA A 369 -4.68 23.91 -20.73
C ALA A 369 -6.10 23.48 -21.08
N GLU A 370 -6.23 22.73 -22.16
CA GLU A 370 -7.49 22.13 -22.58
C GLU A 370 -7.65 20.74 -21.98
N VAL A 371 -8.77 20.55 -21.30
CA VAL A 371 -9.15 19.26 -20.68
C VAL A 371 -10.38 18.74 -21.40
N SER A 372 -10.26 17.60 -22.05
CA SER A 372 -11.36 16.92 -22.73
C SER A 372 -12.19 16.10 -21.74
N VAL A 373 -13.49 16.29 -21.78
CA VAL A 373 -14.47 15.57 -20.97
C VAL A 373 -15.45 14.87 -21.91
N ALA A 374 -15.37 13.55 -21.95
CA ALA A 374 -16.25 12.70 -22.74
C ALA A 374 -17.35 12.10 -21.87
N ILE A 375 -18.57 12.13 -22.37
CA ILE A 375 -19.71 11.45 -21.75
C ILE A 375 -20.38 10.52 -22.76
N THR A 376 -20.59 9.27 -22.35
CA THR A 376 -21.25 8.23 -23.14
C THR A 376 -22.61 7.90 -22.54
N ALA A 377 -23.66 7.99 -23.33
CA ALA A 377 -25.02 7.76 -22.88
C ALA A 377 -25.36 6.26 -22.85
N ALA A 378 -25.48 5.69 -21.64
CA ALA A 378 -26.03 4.33 -21.47
C ALA A 378 -27.55 4.26 -21.76
N SER A 379 -28.26 5.36 -21.61
CA SER A 379 -29.64 5.60 -22.00
C SER A 379 -29.81 7.05 -22.45
N GLU A 380 -30.95 7.41 -23.09
CA GLU A 380 -31.18 8.79 -23.52
C GLU A 380 -30.98 9.79 -22.38
N MET A 381 -30.07 10.76 -22.54
CA MET A 381 -29.77 11.83 -21.58
C MET A 381 -30.37 13.14 -22.06
N LYS A 382 -31.44 13.62 -21.43
CA LYS A 382 -32.11 14.89 -21.78
C LYS A 382 -31.59 16.06 -20.94
N SER A 383 -31.41 17.22 -21.58
CA SER A 383 -30.92 18.45 -20.93
C SER A 383 -29.58 18.26 -20.22
N LEU A 384 -28.70 17.44 -20.79
CA LEU A 384 -27.38 17.20 -20.28
C LEU A 384 -26.56 18.49 -20.22
N ARG A 385 -25.96 18.76 -19.08
CA ARG A 385 -25.02 19.86 -18.84
C ARG A 385 -23.75 19.32 -18.23
N LEU A 386 -22.60 19.76 -18.75
CA LEU A 386 -21.28 19.47 -18.18
C LEU A 386 -20.77 20.73 -17.47
N LYS A 387 -20.20 20.60 -16.30
CA LYS A 387 -19.56 21.69 -15.52
C LYS A 387 -18.29 21.17 -14.84
N VAL A 388 -17.41 22.08 -14.43
CA VAL A 388 -16.26 21.79 -13.59
C VAL A 388 -16.30 22.71 -12.36
N GLU A 389 -16.01 22.14 -11.19
CA GLU A 389 -15.75 22.85 -9.95
C GLU A 389 -14.24 22.77 -9.70
N LEU A 390 -13.60 23.92 -9.50
CA LEU A 390 -12.14 24.04 -9.41
C LEU A 390 -11.71 24.55 -8.02
N PRO A 391 -10.50 24.23 -7.57
CA PRO A 391 -9.93 24.78 -6.35
C PRO A 391 -9.81 26.32 -6.41
N LYS A 392 -9.66 26.93 -5.25
CA LYS A 392 -9.50 28.39 -5.14
C LYS A 392 -8.31 28.89 -5.97
N GLY A 393 -8.53 29.96 -6.74
CA GLY A 393 -7.52 30.58 -7.61
C GLY A 393 -7.48 30.02 -9.02
N TRP A 394 -8.03 28.85 -9.26
CA TRP A 394 -8.18 28.28 -10.61
C TRP A 394 -9.42 28.81 -11.29
N SER A 395 -9.42 28.87 -12.60
CA SER A 395 -10.57 29.32 -13.38
C SER A 395 -10.80 28.48 -14.63
N CYS A 396 -12.01 28.53 -15.16
CA CYS A 396 -12.37 27.83 -16.38
C CYS A 396 -13.19 28.73 -17.28
N ALA A 397 -12.74 28.92 -18.52
CA ALA A 397 -13.49 29.61 -19.56
C ALA A 397 -14.28 28.59 -20.38
N ARG A 398 -15.60 28.59 -20.21
CA ARG A 398 -16.50 27.77 -21.01
C ARG A 398 -17.85 28.42 -21.20
N LYS A 399 -18.48 28.20 -22.36
CA LYS A 399 -19.88 28.55 -22.60
C LYS A 399 -20.78 27.42 -22.08
N ASP A 400 -21.63 27.72 -21.11
CA ASP A 400 -22.66 26.81 -20.64
C ASP A 400 -23.65 26.47 -21.76
N GLY A 401 -23.87 25.20 -21.98
CA GLY A 401 -24.84 24.69 -22.95
C GLY A 401 -25.56 23.46 -22.39
N LYS A 402 -26.85 23.33 -22.75
CA LYS A 402 -27.61 22.10 -22.52
C LYS A 402 -27.79 21.40 -23.87
N PHE A 403 -27.63 20.09 -23.89
CA PHE A 403 -27.85 19.28 -25.08
C PHE A 403 -28.53 17.96 -24.71
N ASN A 404 -29.01 17.24 -25.71
CA ASN A 404 -29.52 15.88 -25.51
C ASN A 404 -28.51 14.91 -26.12
N LEU A 405 -28.38 13.74 -25.54
CA LEU A 405 -27.52 12.68 -26.00
C LEU A 405 -28.32 11.37 -26.08
N GLU A 406 -28.40 10.79 -27.26
CA GLU A 406 -29.08 9.53 -27.51
C GLU A 406 -28.26 8.36 -26.96
N GLN A 407 -28.94 7.26 -26.63
CA GLN A 407 -28.31 6.04 -26.13
C GLN A 407 -27.21 5.54 -27.09
N GLY A 408 -26.09 5.15 -26.53
CA GLY A 408 -24.92 4.66 -27.25
C GLY A 408 -23.99 5.74 -27.82
N ASN A 409 -24.45 7.00 -27.86
CA ASN A 409 -23.62 8.10 -28.37
C ASN A 409 -22.67 8.65 -27.29
N THR A 410 -21.50 9.09 -27.77
CA THR A 410 -20.52 9.80 -26.92
C THR A 410 -20.41 11.26 -27.39
N ARG A 411 -20.34 12.17 -26.43
CA ARG A 411 -20.03 13.58 -26.70
C ARG A 411 -18.82 14.02 -25.89
N THR A 412 -17.86 14.64 -26.55
CA THR A 412 -16.69 15.23 -25.95
C THR A 412 -16.81 16.75 -25.92
N GLU A 413 -16.57 17.34 -24.77
CA GLU A 413 -16.53 18.80 -24.56
C GLU A 413 -15.15 19.17 -24.01
N VAL A 414 -14.66 20.35 -24.39
CA VAL A 414 -13.36 20.86 -23.96
C VAL A 414 -13.54 21.97 -22.94
N PHE A 415 -12.78 21.88 -21.85
CA PHE A 415 -12.71 22.86 -20.78
C PHE A 415 -11.35 23.54 -20.82
N SER A 416 -11.31 24.85 -21.02
CA SER A 416 -10.07 25.62 -20.95
C SER A 416 -9.85 26.02 -19.48
N ILE A 417 -9.01 25.29 -18.79
CA ILE A 417 -8.69 25.51 -17.36
C ILE A 417 -7.44 26.37 -17.26
N THR A 418 -7.51 27.44 -16.45
CA THR A 418 -6.40 28.35 -16.20
C THR A 418 -5.92 28.20 -14.76
N ALA A 419 -4.64 28.00 -14.58
CA ALA A 419 -3.98 27.89 -13.30
C ALA A 419 -3.78 29.26 -12.61
N PRO A 420 -3.63 29.31 -11.27
CA PRO A 420 -3.30 30.54 -10.55
C PRO A 420 -1.88 31.06 -10.86
N GLU A 421 -1.53 32.25 -10.37
CA GLU A 421 -0.22 32.87 -10.52
C GLU A 421 0.92 32.11 -9.84
N GLY A 422 0.65 31.40 -8.74
CA GLY A 422 1.65 30.68 -7.96
C GLY A 422 1.43 29.17 -7.91
N ARG A 423 2.32 28.52 -7.17
CA ARG A 423 2.22 27.08 -6.91
C ARG A 423 0.93 26.75 -6.18
N SER A 424 0.23 25.75 -6.66
CA SER A 424 -1.08 25.33 -6.14
C SER A 424 -1.37 23.87 -6.49
N SER A 425 -2.02 23.18 -5.60
CA SER A 425 -2.60 21.85 -5.87
C SER A 425 -4.02 21.78 -5.32
N GLY A 426 -4.82 20.84 -5.83
CA GLY A 426 -6.19 20.64 -5.36
C GLY A 426 -6.94 19.66 -6.23
N GLU A 427 -8.26 19.64 -6.09
CA GLU A 427 -9.16 18.76 -6.82
C GLU A 427 -10.06 19.53 -7.77
N ALA A 428 -10.09 19.09 -9.03
CA ALA A 428 -11.05 19.54 -10.04
C ALA A 428 -12.17 18.49 -10.14
N ARG A 429 -13.40 18.93 -9.99
CA ARG A 429 -14.59 18.07 -10.02
C ARG A 429 -15.34 18.29 -11.33
N PHE A 430 -15.36 17.31 -12.21
CA PHE A 430 -16.07 17.30 -13.48
C PHE A 430 -17.43 16.64 -13.30
N ILE A 431 -18.48 17.35 -13.63
CA ILE A 431 -19.84 16.97 -13.32
C ILE A 431 -20.70 17.00 -14.59
N ALA A 432 -21.36 15.88 -14.87
CA ALA A 432 -22.39 15.76 -15.89
C ALA A 432 -23.76 15.63 -15.21
N GLU A 433 -24.69 16.53 -15.50
CA GLU A 433 -26.06 16.51 -14.96
C GLU A 433 -27.07 16.41 -16.09
N TRP A 434 -28.04 15.51 -16.01
CA TRP A 434 -29.13 15.36 -16.96
C TRP A 434 -30.44 15.07 -16.24
N LYS A 435 -31.55 15.17 -16.99
CA LYS A 435 -32.85 14.85 -16.38
C LYS A 435 -32.91 13.39 -15.96
N GLY A 436 -32.84 13.16 -14.67
CA GLY A 436 -32.90 11.82 -14.05
C GLY A 436 -31.58 11.20 -13.66
N GLY A 437 -30.43 11.92 -13.81
CA GLY A 437 -29.15 11.39 -13.37
C GLY A 437 -28.01 12.42 -13.29
N LYS A 438 -26.92 11.99 -12.68
CA LYS A 438 -25.68 12.74 -12.50
C LYS A 438 -24.51 11.77 -12.62
N ALA A 439 -23.41 12.23 -13.19
CA ALA A 439 -22.11 11.58 -13.12
C ALA A 439 -21.05 12.58 -12.69
N GLU A 440 -20.07 12.15 -11.90
CA GLU A 440 -19.03 13.02 -11.37
C GLU A 440 -17.71 12.27 -11.28
N ILE A 441 -16.61 12.92 -11.72
CA ILE A 441 -15.23 12.44 -11.56
C ILE A 441 -14.40 13.55 -10.94
N THR A 442 -13.62 13.21 -9.94
CA THR A 442 -12.61 14.08 -9.33
C THR A 442 -11.24 13.78 -9.95
N GLN A 443 -10.51 14.84 -10.33
CA GLN A 443 -9.13 14.78 -10.80
C GLN A 443 -8.26 15.67 -9.94
N ARG A 444 -7.10 15.17 -9.53
CA ARG A 444 -6.11 15.97 -8.82
C ARG A 444 -5.36 16.83 -9.82
N ILE A 445 -5.28 18.14 -9.56
CA ILE A 445 -4.59 19.12 -10.42
C ILE A 445 -3.49 19.82 -9.64
N ARG A 446 -2.40 20.13 -10.33
CA ARG A 446 -1.26 20.82 -9.76
C ARG A 446 -0.71 21.90 -10.70
N CYS A 447 -0.20 22.98 -10.11
CA CYS A 447 0.45 24.08 -10.80
C CYS A 447 1.78 24.40 -10.15
N SER A 448 2.84 24.40 -10.92
CA SER A 448 4.16 24.92 -10.53
C SER A 448 4.95 25.32 -11.75
N GLU A 449 6.05 26.03 -11.54
CA GLU A 449 7.01 26.33 -12.60
C GLU A 449 7.57 25.03 -13.17
N ALA A 450 8.07 25.07 -14.40
CA ALA A 450 8.76 23.96 -15.03
C ALA A 450 10.17 23.75 -14.45
N LEU A 451 10.21 23.48 -13.14
CA LEU A 451 11.41 23.10 -12.40
C LEU A 451 11.42 21.57 -12.28
N LYS A 452 12.47 20.93 -12.80
CA LYS A 452 12.49 19.47 -12.97
C LYS A 452 13.69 18.83 -12.29
N ILE A 453 13.47 17.62 -11.73
CA ILE A 453 14.54 16.68 -11.42
C ILE A 453 15.12 16.24 -12.77
N ASN A 454 16.35 16.59 -13.07
CA ASN A 454 16.95 16.45 -14.39
C ASN A 454 17.87 15.24 -14.50
N GLU A 455 18.76 15.09 -13.52
CA GLU A 455 19.69 13.98 -13.42
C GLU A 455 19.85 13.53 -11.97
N VAL A 456 20.00 12.22 -11.77
CA VAL A 456 20.24 11.63 -10.45
C VAL A 456 21.29 10.55 -10.56
N GLN A 457 22.37 10.68 -9.79
CA GLN A 457 23.34 9.61 -9.60
C GLN A 457 23.05 8.86 -8.31
N LEU A 458 22.60 7.61 -8.45
CA LEU A 458 22.28 6.74 -7.32
C LEU A 458 23.50 5.98 -6.79
N SER A 459 24.46 5.68 -7.66
CA SER A 459 25.79 5.17 -7.28
C SER A 459 26.80 5.38 -8.40
N ALA A 460 28.09 5.51 -8.05
CA ALA A 460 29.18 5.43 -9.01
C ALA A 460 29.59 3.97 -9.25
N GLU A 461 30.57 3.77 -10.13
CA GLU A 461 31.18 2.46 -10.38
C GLU A 461 31.66 1.80 -9.07
N GLY A 462 31.45 0.53 -8.95
CA GLY A 462 31.72 -0.23 -7.72
C GLY A 462 30.61 -0.14 -6.67
N GLY A 463 29.50 0.57 -6.95
CA GLY A 463 28.41 0.77 -6.01
C GLY A 463 28.69 1.87 -4.97
N ASP A 464 29.65 2.76 -5.26
CA ASP A 464 30.01 3.87 -4.37
C ASP A 464 28.86 4.90 -4.29
N THR A 465 28.35 5.12 -3.10
CA THR A 465 27.25 6.06 -2.81
C THR A 465 27.73 7.44 -2.36
N ARG A 466 29.05 7.64 -2.17
CA ARG A 466 29.60 8.93 -1.71
C ARG A 466 29.54 10.02 -2.76
N SER A 467 29.36 9.66 -4.01
CA SER A 467 29.23 10.57 -5.15
C SER A 467 27.78 10.80 -5.60
N GLN A 468 26.80 10.43 -4.78
CA GLN A 468 25.39 10.65 -5.10
C GLN A 468 25.07 12.13 -5.25
N PHE A 469 24.26 12.46 -6.25
CA PHE A 469 23.70 13.79 -6.42
C PHE A 469 22.31 13.75 -7.02
N ILE A 470 21.60 14.87 -6.86
CA ILE A 470 20.35 15.18 -7.52
C ILE A 470 20.52 16.53 -8.19
N GLU A 471 20.18 16.61 -9.46
CA GLU A 471 20.22 17.84 -10.22
C GLU A 471 18.83 18.33 -10.54
N LEU A 472 18.59 19.62 -10.31
CA LEU A 472 17.38 20.33 -10.72
C LEU A 472 17.70 21.21 -11.92
N TYR A 473 16.74 21.31 -12.84
CA TYR A 473 16.82 22.16 -14.03
C TYR A 473 15.62 23.08 -14.14
N ASN A 474 15.85 24.37 -14.41
CA ASN A 474 14.79 25.32 -14.67
C ASN A 474 14.45 25.34 -16.16
N ALA A 475 13.43 24.58 -16.57
CA ALA A 475 12.92 24.55 -17.95
C ALA A 475 11.94 25.68 -18.25
N SER A 476 11.67 26.58 -17.29
CA SER A 476 10.81 27.75 -17.51
C SER A 476 11.54 28.88 -18.23
N SER A 477 10.79 29.84 -18.76
CA SER A 477 11.35 31.06 -19.37
C SER A 477 11.63 32.18 -18.35
N LYS A 478 11.35 31.95 -17.06
CA LYS A 478 11.54 32.92 -15.97
C LYS A 478 12.49 32.35 -14.91
N GLU A 479 13.07 33.22 -14.09
CA GLU A 479 13.77 32.79 -12.88
C GLU A 479 12.80 32.05 -11.95
N SER A 480 13.27 30.97 -11.34
CA SER A 480 12.54 30.20 -10.34
C SER A 480 13.14 30.41 -8.95
N ASP A 481 12.32 30.79 -8.00
CA ASP A 481 12.70 30.84 -6.58
C ASP A 481 12.60 29.42 -5.97
N LEU A 482 13.77 28.87 -5.65
CA LEU A 482 13.91 27.55 -5.06
C LEU A 482 13.90 27.59 -3.53
N SER A 483 13.84 28.78 -2.93
CA SER A 483 13.95 28.98 -1.46
C SER A 483 12.97 28.09 -0.71
N GLY A 484 13.49 27.29 0.23
CA GLY A 484 12.67 26.42 1.08
C GLY A 484 12.05 25.22 0.41
N LEU A 485 12.23 25.00 -0.91
CA LEU A 485 11.83 23.75 -1.55
C LEU A 485 12.54 22.57 -0.90
N THR A 486 11.83 21.47 -0.80
CA THR A 486 12.32 20.29 -0.09
C THR A 486 12.34 19.08 -1.00
N LEU A 487 13.48 18.39 -1.05
CA LEU A 487 13.57 17.08 -1.64
C LEU A 487 13.20 16.01 -0.60
N ILE A 488 12.28 15.15 -0.97
CA ILE A 488 11.84 14.02 -0.15
C ILE A 488 12.24 12.76 -0.88
N ALA A 489 12.92 11.86 -0.19
CA ALA A 489 13.25 10.54 -0.74
C ALA A 489 12.58 9.43 0.06
N ARG A 490 12.22 8.37 -0.64
CA ARG A 490 11.74 7.12 -0.07
C ARG A 490 12.52 5.96 -0.66
N HIS A 491 12.99 5.06 0.20
CA HIS A 491 13.42 3.74 -0.21
C HIS A 491 12.23 2.79 -0.22
N SER A 492 12.28 1.78 -1.08
CA SER A 492 11.31 0.69 -1.05
C SER A 492 11.18 0.12 0.35
N GLY A 493 9.95 0.02 0.84
CA GLY A 493 9.67 -0.50 2.16
C GLY A 493 10.10 0.39 3.34
N ARG A 494 10.33 1.69 3.11
CA ARG A 494 10.71 2.66 4.14
C ARG A 494 9.87 3.92 4.05
N GLU A 495 9.92 4.72 5.10
CA GLU A 495 9.26 6.01 5.19
C GLU A 495 9.81 6.99 4.15
N SER A 496 8.96 7.92 3.72
CA SER A 496 9.39 9.07 2.93
C SER A 496 9.96 10.13 3.86
N LEU A 497 11.21 10.54 3.63
CA LEU A 497 11.91 11.47 4.48
C LEU A 497 12.46 12.63 3.66
N PRO A 498 12.37 13.88 4.19
CA PRO A 498 13.10 15.00 3.62
C PRO A 498 14.61 14.74 3.73
N ILE A 499 15.32 14.87 2.61
CA ILE A 499 16.77 14.65 2.53
C ILE A 499 17.55 15.94 2.28
N TYR A 500 16.90 16.97 1.75
CA TYR A 500 17.51 18.26 1.48
C TYR A 500 16.47 19.36 1.43
N ARG A 501 16.79 20.50 2.00
CA ARG A 501 16.02 21.73 1.87
C ARG A 501 16.87 22.80 1.19
N VAL A 502 16.35 23.39 0.14
CA VAL A 502 17.05 24.45 -0.60
C VAL A 502 17.17 25.70 0.31
N PRO A 503 18.37 26.27 0.43
CA PRO A 503 18.59 27.49 1.23
C PRO A 503 17.74 28.68 0.75
N GLU A 504 17.37 29.55 1.69
CA GLU A 504 16.68 30.80 1.39
C GLU A 504 17.53 31.70 0.47
N GLY A 505 16.90 32.41 -0.46
CA GLY A 505 17.54 33.25 -1.45
C GLY A 505 18.13 32.50 -2.66
N THR A 506 17.86 31.22 -2.81
CA THR A 506 18.31 30.44 -3.98
C THR A 506 17.41 30.72 -5.15
N ILE A 507 17.92 31.45 -6.14
CA ILE A 507 17.23 31.77 -7.40
C ILE A 507 17.93 31.05 -8.55
N LEU A 508 17.15 30.34 -9.38
CA LEU A 508 17.65 29.59 -10.54
C LEU A 508 17.20 30.24 -11.84
N ALA A 509 18.16 30.71 -12.64
CA ALA A 509 17.88 31.33 -13.93
C ALA A 509 17.27 30.33 -14.93
N PRO A 510 16.57 30.81 -15.99
CA PRO A 510 16.10 29.95 -17.07
C PRO A 510 17.23 29.15 -17.71
N GLY A 511 17.01 27.85 -17.90
CA GLY A 511 18.00 26.95 -18.51
C GLY A 511 19.21 26.64 -17.63
N ALA A 512 19.19 27.03 -16.35
CA ALA A 512 20.27 26.76 -15.41
C ALA A 512 20.02 25.44 -14.64
N PHE A 513 21.12 24.90 -14.13
CA PHE A 513 21.17 23.71 -13.30
C PHE A 513 21.46 24.05 -11.83
N TYR A 514 20.90 23.25 -10.93
CA TYR A 514 21.20 23.32 -9.50
C TYR A 514 21.50 21.92 -8.99
N THR A 515 22.77 21.62 -8.80
CA THR A 515 23.24 20.29 -8.40
C THR A 515 23.39 20.19 -6.89
N ILE A 516 22.79 19.18 -6.31
CA ILE A 516 22.78 18.89 -4.87
C ILE A 516 23.58 17.61 -4.64
N HIS A 517 24.79 17.77 -4.12
CA HIS A 517 25.65 16.63 -3.78
C HIS A 517 25.29 16.07 -2.41
N LEU A 518 25.01 14.77 -2.35
CA LEU A 518 24.74 14.03 -1.11
C LEU A 518 26.04 13.49 -0.53
N ALA A 519 26.98 14.39 -0.20
CA ALA A 519 28.30 14.04 0.32
C ALA A 519 28.26 13.67 1.82
N PRO A 520 29.30 13.06 2.39
CA PRO A 520 29.47 12.91 3.82
C PRO A 520 29.29 14.25 4.52
N VAL A 521 28.55 14.27 5.62
CA VAL A 521 28.28 15.47 6.38
C VAL A 521 29.30 15.66 7.50
N ALA A 522 29.52 16.90 7.89
CA ALA A 522 30.32 17.26 9.06
C ALA A 522 29.42 17.95 10.11
N THR A 523 29.83 17.91 11.36
CA THR A 523 29.15 18.70 12.40
C THR A 523 29.35 20.20 12.12
N THR A 524 28.28 20.98 12.25
CA THR A 524 28.32 22.45 12.04
C THR A 524 28.42 23.21 13.32
N ALA A 525 28.18 22.57 14.46
CA ALA A 525 28.32 23.15 15.79
C ALA A 525 28.91 22.14 16.75
N ALA A 526 29.63 22.61 17.76
CA ALA A 526 30.14 21.76 18.82
C ALA A 526 28.98 21.15 19.64
N ALA A 527 29.06 19.86 19.94
CA ALA A 527 28.13 19.14 20.81
C ALA A 527 28.89 18.61 22.03
N LYS A 528 28.29 18.78 23.20
CA LYS A 528 28.86 18.28 24.48
C LYS A 528 28.70 16.78 24.59
N ALA A 529 29.59 16.14 25.33
CA ALA A 529 29.40 14.74 25.73
C ALA A 529 28.03 14.58 26.44
N GLY A 530 27.29 13.51 26.03
CA GLY A 530 25.93 13.28 26.54
C GLY A 530 24.82 13.98 25.76
N SER A 531 25.15 14.70 24.67
CA SER A 531 24.15 15.26 23.75
C SER A 531 23.35 14.13 23.07
N MET A 532 22.08 14.37 22.82
CA MET A 532 21.17 13.46 22.15
C MET A 532 20.96 13.82 20.68
N GLU A 533 21.46 14.99 20.25
CA GLU A 533 21.38 15.48 18.88
C GLU A 533 22.70 16.15 18.47
N ILE A 534 22.96 16.14 17.17
CA ILE A 534 24.08 16.88 16.56
C ILE A 534 23.57 17.66 15.34
N LEU A 535 24.15 18.80 15.09
CA LEU A 535 23.88 19.62 13.92
C LEU A 535 24.91 19.28 12.83
N LEU A 536 24.40 18.96 11.64
CA LEU A 536 25.20 18.49 10.50
C LEU A 536 25.12 19.49 9.34
N SER A 537 26.17 19.53 8.53
CA SER A 537 26.26 20.36 7.33
C SER A 537 25.33 19.93 6.19
N GLY A 538 24.74 18.76 6.28
CA GLY A 538 23.81 18.20 5.31
C GLY A 538 22.75 17.33 5.97
N SER A 539 21.71 16.99 5.22
CA SER A 539 20.64 16.12 5.69
C SER A 539 21.09 14.67 5.72
N ILE A 540 20.70 13.94 6.75
CA ILE A 540 20.84 12.49 6.84
C ILE A 540 19.44 11.89 6.79
N PRO A 541 19.15 10.91 5.93
CA PRO A 541 17.92 10.12 6.05
C PRO A 541 17.95 9.35 7.36
N SER A 542 16.83 9.35 8.08
CA SER A 542 16.71 8.70 9.39
C SER A 542 16.95 7.19 9.32
N THR A 543 17.31 6.58 10.44
CA THR A 543 17.26 5.15 10.77
C THR A 543 18.49 4.32 10.50
N SER A 544 19.65 4.91 10.26
CA SER A 544 20.89 4.14 10.12
C SER A 544 21.87 4.44 11.22
N ALA A 545 22.88 3.60 11.35
CA ALA A 545 24.02 3.94 12.20
C ALA A 545 24.82 5.08 11.55
N ILE A 546 25.16 6.07 12.36
CA ILE A 546 26.14 7.08 12.03
C ILE A 546 27.45 6.73 12.72
N THR A 547 28.57 6.87 12.03
CA THR A 547 29.89 6.68 12.63
C THR A 547 30.57 8.03 12.83
N VAL A 548 30.90 8.34 14.06
CA VAL A 548 31.62 9.57 14.45
C VAL A 548 32.89 9.16 15.18
N ASN A 549 34.07 9.57 14.68
CA ASN A 549 35.36 9.24 15.28
C ASN A 549 35.54 7.74 15.60
N GLY A 550 35.05 6.86 14.71
CA GLY A 550 35.15 5.41 14.86
C GLY A 550 34.12 4.77 15.79
N SER A 551 33.28 5.55 16.47
CA SER A 551 32.17 5.04 17.27
C SER A 551 30.88 5.09 16.46
N SER A 552 30.10 4.02 16.48
CA SER A 552 28.81 3.93 15.79
C SER A 552 27.65 4.24 16.74
N TYR A 553 26.69 5.01 16.23
CA TYR A 553 25.47 5.41 16.95
C TYR A 553 24.27 5.06 16.09
N HIS A 554 23.21 4.60 16.74
CA HIS A 554 21.94 4.38 16.07
C HIS A 554 21.16 5.68 16.03
N ILE A 555 20.71 6.08 14.83
CA ILE A 555 19.91 7.29 14.64
C ILE A 555 18.45 6.87 14.46
N THR A 556 17.57 7.39 15.31
CA THR A 556 16.14 7.12 15.28
C THR A 556 15.37 8.22 14.56
N GLY A 557 15.99 9.37 14.32
CA GLY A 557 15.41 10.43 13.53
C GLY A 557 16.45 11.36 12.96
N SER A 558 16.14 12.02 11.85
CA SER A 558 16.92 13.13 11.30
C SER A 558 15.95 14.26 10.95
N GLY A 559 16.38 15.51 11.08
CA GLY A 559 15.47 16.62 10.92
C GLY A 559 16.10 17.91 10.48
N THR A 560 15.25 18.91 10.32
CA THR A 560 15.61 20.30 10.16
C THR A 560 15.30 21.05 11.46
N PRO A 561 15.88 22.25 11.70
CA PRO A 561 15.55 23.07 12.86
C PRO A 561 14.04 23.27 13.05
N ALA A 562 13.61 23.44 14.30
CA ALA A 562 12.23 23.71 14.66
C ALA A 562 11.63 24.86 13.82
N GLY A 563 10.39 24.69 13.37
CA GLY A 563 9.72 25.65 12.49
C GLY A 563 9.97 25.40 10.99
N ALA A 564 10.72 24.35 10.62
CA ALA A 564 10.82 23.96 9.22
C ALA A 564 9.44 23.53 8.67
N PRO A 565 9.18 23.80 7.40
CA PRO A 565 7.89 23.47 6.80
C PRO A 565 7.59 21.98 6.85
N THR A 566 6.34 21.69 7.09
CA THR A 566 5.78 20.34 7.10
C THR A 566 5.60 19.84 5.68
N VAL A 567 6.04 18.62 5.39
CA VAL A 567 5.80 17.97 4.10
C VAL A 567 5.34 16.55 4.33
N VAL A 568 4.16 16.21 3.79
CA VAL A 568 3.61 14.88 3.92
C VAL A 568 3.10 14.37 2.60
N PHE A 569 3.57 13.20 2.24
CA PHE A 569 2.90 12.40 1.21
C PHE A 569 2.05 11.31 1.83
N ILE A 570 2.59 10.64 2.81
CA ILE A 570 2.00 9.46 3.44
C ILE A 570 2.22 9.61 4.93
N PRO A 571 1.19 9.44 5.76
CA PRO A 571 1.37 9.36 7.20
C PRO A 571 2.39 8.28 7.54
N VAL A 572 3.24 8.55 8.50
CA VAL A 572 4.11 7.52 9.07
C VAL A 572 3.23 6.44 9.67
N SER A 573 3.52 5.20 9.37
CA SER A 573 2.84 4.06 9.96
C SER A 573 3.84 3.15 10.66
N THR A 574 3.41 2.56 11.75
CA THR A 574 4.17 1.56 12.50
C THR A 574 3.19 0.49 13.00
N GLY A 575 3.66 -0.46 13.74
CA GLY A 575 2.81 -1.50 14.31
C GLY A 575 3.28 -1.95 15.68
N PRO A 576 2.40 -2.59 16.45
CA PRO A 576 2.79 -3.26 17.69
C PRO A 576 3.85 -4.33 17.41
N ARG A 577 4.75 -4.52 18.35
CA ARG A 577 5.70 -5.64 18.28
C ARG A 577 5.19 -6.91 18.94
N ILE A 578 4.20 -6.77 19.78
CA ILE A 578 3.52 -7.89 20.47
C ILE A 578 2.01 -7.62 20.50
N THR A 579 1.24 -8.67 20.71
CA THR A 579 -0.19 -8.53 21.02
C THR A 579 -0.36 -7.88 22.40
N ILE A 580 -1.20 -6.85 22.48
CA ILE A 580 -1.62 -6.23 23.74
C ILE A 580 -3.08 -6.56 24.02
N PRO A 581 -3.46 -6.86 25.28
CA PRO A 581 -4.85 -7.14 25.61
C PRO A 581 -5.71 -5.85 25.60
N ALA A 582 -7.02 -6.02 25.49
CA ALA A 582 -7.98 -4.95 25.77
C ALA A 582 -7.74 -4.34 27.17
N GLY A 583 -7.93 -3.04 27.31
CA GLY A 583 -7.63 -2.31 28.55
C GLY A 583 -6.19 -1.80 28.63
N SER A 584 -5.38 -1.95 27.59
CA SER A 584 -4.01 -1.44 27.54
C SER A 584 -4.00 0.08 27.31
N SER A 585 -3.09 0.79 27.96
CA SER A 585 -2.84 2.23 27.78
C SER A 585 -1.41 2.53 27.31
N ASN A 586 -0.69 1.49 26.91
CA ASN A 586 0.64 1.57 26.28
C ASN A 586 0.78 0.46 25.24
N ILE A 587 1.44 0.75 24.14
CA ILE A 587 1.69 -0.20 23.07
C ILE A 587 3.17 -0.19 22.68
N PRO A 588 3.88 -1.33 22.77
CA PRO A 588 5.24 -1.48 22.26
C PRO A 588 5.23 -1.40 20.74
N ALA A 589 5.66 -0.27 20.19
CA ALA A 589 5.62 0.00 18.76
C ALA A 589 6.95 -0.31 18.07
N ALA A 590 6.88 -0.72 16.82
CA ALA A 590 8.05 -0.97 15.98
C ALA A 590 8.87 0.30 15.71
N SER A 591 8.19 1.44 15.64
CA SER A 591 8.76 2.77 15.58
C SER A 591 7.87 3.72 16.37
N VAL A 592 8.48 4.66 17.05
CA VAL A 592 7.78 5.74 17.77
C VAL A 592 7.96 7.07 17.05
N SER A 593 8.70 7.06 15.92
CA SER A 593 8.93 8.25 15.09
C SER A 593 7.63 8.83 14.55
N GLY A 594 7.52 10.13 14.56
CA GLY A 594 6.37 10.84 14.00
C GLY A 594 5.19 11.02 14.97
N PHE A 595 5.25 10.46 16.17
CA PHE A 595 4.24 10.65 17.21
C PHE A 595 4.65 11.74 18.21
N ARG A 596 3.67 12.51 18.69
CA ARG A 596 3.83 13.52 19.74
C ARG A 596 2.73 13.38 20.78
N VAL A 597 3.04 13.83 22.00
CA VAL A 597 2.03 13.96 23.04
C VAL A 597 0.92 14.92 22.58
N GLY A 598 -0.30 14.48 22.71
CA GLY A 598 -1.51 15.20 22.25
C GLY A 598 -1.99 14.83 20.85
N ASP A 599 -1.19 14.08 20.06
CA ASP A 599 -1.64 13.59 18.76
C ASP A 599 -2.79 12.57 18.92
N LYS A 600 -3.65 12.54 17.92
CA LYS A 600 -4.57 11.42 17.73
C LYS A 600 -3.82 10.29 17.01
N MET A 601 -3.98 9.08 17.50
CA MET A 601 -3.41 7.87 16.91
C MET A 601 -4.55 6.90 16.57
N GLY A 602 -4.58 6.43 15.33
CA GLY A 602 -5.43 5.33 14.92
C GLY A 602 -4.70 4.01 15.18
N ILE A 603 -5.40 3.05 15.78
CA ILE A 603 -4.92 1.69 16.03
C ILE A 603 -5.80 0.74 15.26
N ASP A 604 -5.22 -0.19 14.49
CA ASP A 604 -5.93 -1.14 13.63
C ASP A 604 -6.91 -0.46 12.67
N LEU A 605 -6.52 -0.19 11.46
CA LEU A 605 -7.42 0.40 10.43
C LEU A 605 -8.51 -0.58 9.96
N GLY A 606 -8.58 -1.75 10.57
CA GLY A 606 -9.54 -2.82 10.31
C GLY A 606 -10.72 -2.85 11.26
N GLY A 607 -11.13 -4.06 11.64
CA GLY A 607 -12.34 -4.32 12.41
C GLY A 607 -12.32 -3.79 13.84
N ASN A 608 -11.16 -3.70 14.46
CA ASN A 608 -10.97 -3.23 15.84
C ASN A 608 -10.40 -1.80 15.87
N TYR A 609 -10.78 -0.97 14.90
CA TYR A 609 -10.27 0.39 14.77
C TYR A 609 -10.63 1.25 15.97
N GLU A 610 -9.60 1.80 16.62
CA GLU A 610 -9.73 2.72 17.74
C GLU A 610 -8.96 4.02 17.49
N ILE A 611 -9.47 5.13 18.01
CA ILE A 611 -8.78 6.41 18.02
C ILE A 611 -8.47 6.81 19.45
N VAL A 612 -7.19 6.95 19.75
CA VAL A 612 -6.69 7.32 21.08
C VAL A 612 -5.87 8.60 21.02
N THR A 613 -5.58 9.21 22.16
CA THR A 613 -4.74 10.39 22.28
C THR A 613 -3.39 9.99 22.90
N VAL A 614 -2.30 10.29 22.25
CA VAL A 614 -0.95 10.00 22.74
C VAL A 614 -0.67 10.83 24.00
N THR A 615 -0.29 10.18 25.10
CA THR A 615 0.05 10.82 26.38
C THR A 615 1.55 10.82 26.68
N ALA A 616 2.28 9.86 26.14
CA ALA A 616 3.75 9.82 26.19
C ALA A 616 4.31 9.06 24.99
N VAL A 617 5.46 9.52 24.51
CA VAL A 617 6.25 8.85 23.48
C VAL A 617 7.56 8.42 24.09
N GLY A 618 7.82 7.13 24.07
CA GLY A 618 9.03 6.53 24.62
C GLY A 618 9.94 5.98 23.53
N THR A 619 10.46 4.77 23.73
CA THR A 619 11.43 4.12 22.84
C THR A 619 10.78 3.01 22.01
N ALA A 620 11.31 2.76 20.83
CA ALA A 620 10.84 1.70 19.94
C ALA A 620 11.13 0.32 20.50
N ALA A 621 10.23 -0.63 20.25
CA ALA A 621 10.37 -2.01 20.65
C ALA A 621 11.06 -2.85 19.57
N THR A 622 11.81 -3.87 19.96
CA THR A 622 12.37 -4.87 19.05
C THR A 622 11.50 -6.13 19.05
N GLN A 623 11.56 -6.89 17.99
CA GLN A 623 10.82 -8.15 17.88
C GLN A 623 11.76 -9.33 17.67
N SER A 624 11.49 -10.42 18.41
CA SER A 624 12.14 -11.70 18.27
C SER A 624 11.13 -12.81 18.58
N THR A 625 11.56 -14.07 18.51
CA THR A 625 10.78 -15.22 18.98
C THR A 625 11.66 -16.12 19.84
N ILE A 626 11.06 -16.93 20.68
CA ILE A 626 11.72 -18.00 21.42
C ILE A 626 11.66 -19.27 20.55
N PRO A 627 12.77 -19.71 19.92
CA PRO A 627 12.72 -20.82 18.96
C PRO A 627 12.49 -22.20 19.58
N SER A 628 12.73 -22.34 20.89
CA SER A 628 12.60 -23.59 21.64
C SER A 628 11.75 -23.39 22.88
N ALA A 629 10.93 -24.36 23.26
CA ALA A 629 10.10 -24.26 24.46
C ALA A 629 10.94 -24.01 25.71
N THR A 630 10.48 -23.07 26.56
CA THR A 630 11.10 -22.74 27.86
C THR A 630 10.20 -23.19 28.99
N ARG A 631 10.77 -23.29 30.17
CA ARG A 631 10.07 -23.71 31.40
C ARG A 631 10.06 -22.59 32.45
N LYS A 632 9.05 -22.61 33.28
CA LYS A 632 9.04 -21.78 34.48
C LYS A 632 10.31 -21.98 35.30
N GLY A 633 10.96 -20.87 35.65
CA GLY A 633 12.22 -20.88 36.43
C GLY A 633 13.47 -20.77 35.53
N ASP A 634 13.36 -20.93 34.23
CA ASP A 634 14.51 -20.75 33.33
C ASP A 634 15.03 -19.32 33.41
N THR A 635 16.34 -19.16 33.54
CA THR A 635 17.03 -17.87 33.54
C THR A 635 17.85 -17.67 32.26
N VAL A 636 18.01 -18.71 31.45
CA VAL A 636 18.75 -18.67 30.18
C VAL A 636 17.90 -19.33 29.12
N PHE A 637 17.71 -18.63 27.98
CA PHE A 637 16.98 -19.16 26.85
C PHE A 637 17.46 -18.54 25.53
N ASP A 638 17.08 -19.18 24.43
CA ASP A 638 17.42 -18.75 23.11
C ASP A 638 16.34 -17.80 22.54
N MET A 639 16.79 -16.84 21.74
CA MET A 639 15.96 -15.94 20.95
C MET A 639 16.48 -15.85 19.52
N ASP A 640 15.58 -15.71 18.55
CA ASP A 640 15.97 -15.66 17.14
C ASP A 640 16.80 -14.41 16.80
N VAL A 641 16.60 -13.30 17.50
CA VAL A 641 17.35 -12.04 17.34
C VAL A 641 17.73 -11.52 18.71
N THR A 642 19.01 -11.22 18.91
CA THR A 642 19.56 -10.73 20.19
C THR A 642 20.53 -9.57 20.03
N SER A 643 20.87 -9.16 18.79
CA SER A 643 21.90 -8.15 18.50
C SER A 643 21.60 -6.75 19.05
N SER A 644 20.31 -6.42 19.20
CA SER A 644 19.88 -5.12 19.74
C SER A 644 19.69 -5.10 21.25
N LEU A 645 19.81 -6.24 21.92
CA LEU A 645 19.59 -6.34 23.35
C LEU A 645 20.80 -5.88 24.16
N ARG A 646 20.52 -5.24 25.31
CA ARG A 646 21.52 -4.77 26.27
C ARG A 646 21.14 -5.22 27.69
N PRO A 647 22.12 -5.36 28.61
CA PRO A 647 21.82 -5.56 30.01
C PRO A 647 20.94 -4.42 30.55
N GLY A 648 19.89 -4.79 31.27
CA GLY A 648 18.88 -3.85 31.79
C GLY A 648 17.65 -3.66 30.88
N ASP A 649 17.68 -4.15 29.63
CA ASP A 649 16.49 -4.14 28.78
C ASP A 649 15.38 -5.01 29.36
N ILE A 650 14.16 -4.56 29.20
CA ILE A 650 12.98 -5.29 29.63
C ILE A 650 12.39 -6.03 28.43
N LEU A 651 12.34 -7.35 28.51
CA LEU A 651 11.66 -8.19 27.53
C LEU A 651 10.20 -8.36 27.96
N THR A 652 9.29 -8.30 27.00
CA THR A 652 7.92 -8.82 27.16
C THR A 652 7.82 -10.11 26.35
N ILE A 653 7.41 -11.18 27.00
CA ILE A 653 7.39 -12.53 26.46
C ILE A 653 5.96 -13.03 26.41
N SER A 654 5.55 -13.64 25.29
CA SER A 654 4.23 -14.21 25.07
C SER A 654 3.09 -13.17 25.06
N THR A 655 1.92 -13.64 24.79
CA THR A 655 0.68 -12.87 24.72
C THR A 655 -0.42 -13.52 25.54
N GLY A 656 -1.46 -12.77 25.88
CA GLY A 656 -2.57 -13.28 26.65
C GLY A 656 -2.23 -13.52 28.14
N ASN A 657 -2.82 -14.54 28.72
CA ASN A 657 -2.74 -14.82 30.17
C ASN A 657 -1.38 -15.36 30.64
N ARG A 658 -0.44 -15.60 29.75
CA ARG A 658 0.94 -16.01 30.08
C ARG A 658 1.97 -14.93 29.71
N MET A 659 1.52 -13.71 29.49
CA MET A 659 2.42 -12.61 29.27
C MET A 659 3.18 -12.28 30.55
N GLU A 660 4.51 -12.18 30.41
CA GLU A 660 5.39 -11.77 31.49
C GLU A 660 6.51 -10.84 31.00
N THR A 661 7.10 -10.13 31.93
CA THR A 661 8.28 -9.30 31.66
C THR A 661 9.51 -9.90 32.35
N ALA A 662 10.66 -9.78 31.66
CA ALA A 662 11.94 -10.27 32.15
C ALA A 662 13.04 -9.22 31.88
N VAL A 663 13.91 -8.97 32.85
CA VAL A 663 15.03 -8.02 32.68
C VAL A 663 16.25 -8.78 32.16
N VAL A 664 16.83 -8.30 31.06
CA VAL A 664 18.05 -8.87 30.46
C VAL A 664 19.22 -8.60 31.42
N LYS A 665 19.84 -9.65 31.90
CA LYS A 665 21.07 -9.58 32.70
C LYS A 665 22.30 -9.47 31.81
N ARG A 666 22.32 -10.26 30.73
CA ARG A 666 23.37 -10.19 29.72
C ARG A 666 22.96 -10.94 28.44
N VAL A 667 23.54 -10.55 27.33
CA VAL A 667 23.49 -11.29 26.06
C VAL A 667 24.68 -12.23 26.03
N ILE A 668 24.42 -13.53 26.01
CA ILE A 668 25.48 -14.58 25.98
C ILE A 668 25.96 -14.78 24.55
N LYS A 669 25.04 -14.87 23.59
CA LYS A 669 25.31 -14.98 22.16
C LYS A 669 24.47 -13.98 21.39
N SER A 670 25.14 -13.05 20.71
CA SER A 670 24.49 -12.03 19.89
C SER A 670 24.26 -12.57 18.46
N VAL A 671 23.02 -12.43 17.94
CA VAL A 671 22.64 -12.84 16.59
C VAL A 671 21.74 -11.77 15.99
N GLU A 672 22.04 -11.37 14.75
CA GLU A 672 21.24 -10.42 13.98
C GLU A 672 20.06 -11.10 13.29
N ALA A 673 19.05 -10.29 12.96
CA ALA A 673 17.94 -10.74 12.14
C ALA A 673 18.46 -11.25 10.79
N GLN A 674 18.04 -12.43 10.38
CA GLN A 674 18.40 -12.93 9.05
C GLN A 674 17.65 -12.14 7.97
N ALA A 675 18.36 -11.84 6.89
CA ALA A 675 17.70 -11.31 5.69
C ALA A 675 16.68 -12.34 5.16
N PRO A 676 15.52 -11.89 4.66
CA PRO A 676 14.54 -12.77 4.03
C PRO A 676 15.18 -13.62 2.93
N ARG A 677 14.83 -14.88 2.89
CA ARG A 677 15.35 -15.82 1.90
C ARG A 677 14.71 -15.62 0.54
N MET A 678 15.51 -15.79 -0.49
CA MET A 678 14.98 -16.00 -1.85
C MET A 678 14.69 -17.49 -2.08
N PRO A 679 13.59 -17.84 -2.76
CA PRO A 679 13.34 -19.21 -3.18
C PRO A 679 14.53 -19.78 -3.96
N GLY A 680 14.91 -21.04 -3.69
CA GLY A 680 16.01 -21.72 -4.38
C GLY A 680 17.40 -21.59 -3.75
N MET A 681 17.59 -20.86 -2.65
CA MET A 681 18.86 -20.85 -1.92
C MET A 681 18.98 -22.05 -0.95
N PRO A 682 20.20 -22.62 -0.79
CA PRO A 682 20.42 -23.73 0.17
C PRO A 682 20.05 -23.36 1.60
N PHE A 683 19.55 -24.32 2.36
CA PHE A 683 19.17 -24.11 3.76
C PHE A 683 20.42 -23.84 4.61
N THR A 684 20.63 -22.60 5.05
CA THR A 684 21.49 -22.33 6.21
C THR A 684 20.62 -22.38 7.46
N LYS A 685 20.90 -23.33 8.36
CA LYS A 685 20.18 -23.41 9.64
C LYS A 685 20.42 -22.13 10.40
N HIS A 686 19.34 -21.42 10.76
CA HIS A 686 19.43 -20.27 11.65
C HIS A 686 19.88 -20.78 13.03
N GLU A 687 20.97 -20.26 13.55
CA GLU A 687 21.36 -20.51 14.93
C GLU A 687 20.90 -19.33 15.80
N PRO A 688 20.03 -19.55 16.78
CA PRO A 688 19.53 -18.49 17.64
C PRO A 688 20.64 -17.88 18.50
N GLY A 689 20.39 -16.67 18.97
CA GLY A 689 21.16 -16.04 20.05
C GLY A 689 20.70 -16.53 21.42
N THR A 690 21.44 -16.22 22.46
CA THR A 690 21.13 -16.67 23.82
C THR A 690 21.19 -15.50 24.79
N VAL A 691 20.19 -15.38 25.66
CA VAL A 691 20.10 -14.35 26.70
C VAL A 691 20.04 -14.98 28.09
N GLU A 692 20.56 -14.25 29.08
CA GLU A 692 20.36 -14.52 30.53
C GLU A 692 19.54 -13.37 31.10
N ILE A 693 18.48 -13.71 31.84
CA ILE A 693 17.60 -12.77 32.53
C ILE A 693 17.88 -12.76 34.04
N GLU A 694 17.50 -11.67 34.75
CA GLU A 694 17.80 -11.50 36.18
C GLU A 694 17.03 -12.45 37.06
N SER A 695 15.79 -12.78 36.68
CA SER A 695 14.89 -13.66 37.48
C SER A 695 14.29 -14.71 36.54
N GLY A 696 14.08 -15.92 37.08
CA GLY A 696 13.50 -17.02 36.29
C GLY A 696 12.09 -16.72 35.78
N LEU A 697 11.76 -17.24 34.57
CA LEU A 697 10.44 -17.12 33.95
C LEU A 697 9.31 -17.57 34.89
N GLN A 698 8.19 -16.87 34.85
CA GLN A 698 7.03 -17.18 35.69
C GLN A 698 6.14 -18.26 35.10
N PHE A 699 6.21 -18.43 33.75
CA PHE A 699 5.40 -19.38 32.98
C PHE A 699 6.27 -20.29 32.10
N ASP A 700 5.68 -21.39 31.66
CA ASP A 700 6.19 -22.20 30.56
C ASP A 700 5.76 -21.51 29.24
N HIS A 701 6.67 -21.39 28.27
CA HIS A 701 6.38 -20.91 26.93
C HIS A 701 6.67 -21.95 25.89
N ILE A 702 5.80 -22.05 24.89
CA ILE A 702 6.00 -22.94 23.74
C ILE A 702 6.99 -22.30 22.76
N ALA A 703 7.58 -23.14 21.89
CA ALA A 703 8.40 -22.64 20.80
C ALA A 703 7.59 -21.72 19.87
N GLY A 704 8.23 -20.67 19.34
CA GLY A 704 7.63 -19.69 18.44
C GLY A 704 6.90 -18.54 19.12
N VAL A 705 6.98 -18.45 20.46
CA VAL A 705 6.38 -17.34 21.21
C VAL A 705 7.10 -16.03 20.91
N ASP A 706 6.32 -14.97 20.69
CA ASP A 706 6.83 -13.62 20.48
C ASP A 706 7.51 -13.07 21.74
N VAL A 707 8.63 -12.41 21.50
CA VAL A 707 9.38 -11.66 22.51
C VAL A 707 9.71 -10.29 21.95
N SER A 708 9.42 -9.26 22.71
CA SER A 708 9.80 -7.88 22.40
C SER A 708 10.64 -7.31 23.52
N CYS A 709 11.76 -6.69 23.20
CA CYS A 709 12.34 -5.68 24.08
C CYS A 709 11.36 -4.51 24.08
N THR A 710 10.66 -4.36 25.16
CA THR A 710 9.75 -3.26 25.34
C THR A 710 10.53 -1.99 25.58
N GLY A 711 10.96 -1.30 24.57
CA GLY A 711 11.07 0.12 24.77
C GLY A 711 9.85 0.62 25.56
N SER A 712 9.86 1.83 26.03
CA SER A 712 8.70 2.37 26.73
C SER A 712 7.47 2.57 25.82
N GLY A 713 7.60 2.34 24.51
CA GLY A 713 6.50 2.34 23.54
C GLY A 713 5.77 3.67 23.41
N ILE A 714 4.50 3.61 23.01
CA ILE A 714 3.61 4.77 22.94
C ILE A 714 2.53 4.60 24.01
N SER A 715 2.40 5.56 24.91
CA SER A 715 1.31 5.60 25.91
C SER A 715 0.20 6.50 25.41
N PHE A 716 -1.04 6.16 25.76
CA PHE A 716 -2.23 6.85 25.25
C PHE A 716 -3.45 6.72 26.18
N GLU A 717 -4.47 7.49 25.90
CA GLU A 717 -5.79 7.44 26.52
C GLU A 717 -6.91 7.65 25.46
N PRO A 718 -8.12 7.05 25.63
CA PRO A 718 -8.46 6.07 26.64
C PRO A 718 -7.68 4.76 26.47
N ALA A 719 -7.79 3.84 27.44
CA ALA A 719 -7.32 2.47 27.29
C ALA A 719 -8.09 1.77 26.16
N THR A 720 -7.44 0.81 25.49
CA THR A 720 -8.01 0.08 24.36
C THR A 720 -9.27 -0.71 24.73
N GLU A 721 -10.26 -0.74 23.87
CA GLU A 721 -11.46 -1.58 24.01
C GLU A 721 -11.20 -2.98 23.44
N PHE A 722 -10.28 -3.12 22.50
CA PHE A 722 -9.95 -4.37 21.81
C PHE A 722 -8.53 -4.85 22.11
N GLU A 723 -8.29 -6.11 21.79
CA GLU A 723 -6.95 -6.68 21.69
C GLU A 723 -6.32 -6.25 20.36
N HIS A 724 -5.04 -5.84 20.36
CA HIS A 724 -4.29 -5.46 19.16
C HIS A 724 -3.06 -6.32 18.99
N THR A 725 -2.80 -6.73 17.75
CA THR A 725 -1.76 -7.67 17.38
C THR A 725 -0.64 -7.00 16.59
N SER A 726 0.44 -7.71 16.35
CA SER A 726 1.52 -7.24 15.48
C SER A 726 1.10 -7.09 13.99
N GLY A 727 -0.11 -7.51 13.65
CA GLY A 727 -0.72 -7.31 12.33
C GLY A 727 -1.47 -6.00 12.17
N ASP A 728 -1.64 -5.24 13.25
CA ASP A 728 -2.38 -3.98 13.25
C ASP A 728 -1.46 -2.80 12.93
N GLU A 729 -1.98 -1.76 12.31
CA GLU A 729 -1.24 -0.54 12.03
C GLU A 729 -1.49 0.52 13.11
N LEU A 730 -0.43 1.23 13.49
CA LEU A 730 -0.49 2.44 14.30
C LEU A 730 -0.20 3.64 13.40
N ARG A 731 -1.11 4.61 13.34
CA ARG A 731 -0.96 5.78 12.48
C ARG A 731 -1.27 7.08 13.21
N PRO A 732 -0.40 8.10 13.14
CA PRO A 732 -0.74 9.44 13.60
C PRO A 732 -1.80 10.04 12.67
N LEU A 733 -2.86 10.63 13.24
CA LEU A 733 -4.02 11.14 12.49
C LEU A 733 -3.97 12.66 12.39
N GLY A 734 -4.37 13.19 11.22
CA GLY A 734 -4.54 14.61 11.00
C GLY A 734 -3.26 15.45 11.09
N THR A 735 -2.11 14.80 11.24
CA THR A 735 -0.85 15.49 11.43
C THR A 735 0.11 15.14 10.30
N PRO A 736 0.60 16.16 9.60
CA PRO A 736 1.66 15.94 8.62
C PRO A 736 2.93 15.41 9.29
N TYR A 737 3.59 14.47 8.63
CA TYR A 737 4.91 14.02 9.03
C TYR A 737 5.95 15.11 8.72
N THR A 738 6.77 15.45 9.70
CA THR A 738 7.85 16.43 9.57
C THR A 738 9.16 15.84 10.05
N LEU A 739 10.29 16.38 9.60
CA LEU A 739 11.60 15.96 10.08
C LEU A 739 11.81 16.25 11.57
N ASP A 740 11.31 17.38 12.05
CA ASP A 740 11.37 17.72 13.47
C ASP A 740 10.58 16.71 14.32
N ARG A 741 9.48 16.14 13.82
CA ARG A 741 8.77 15.05 14.49
C ARG A 741 9.60 13.77 14.58
N ALA A 742 10.38 13.46 13.56
CA ALA A 742 11.28 12.31 13.57
C ALA A 742 12.43 12.47 14.58
N LEU A 743 12.86 13.69 14.85
CA LEU A 743 13.93 13.98 15.83
C LEU A 743 13.49 13.84 17.29
N GLU A 744 12.20 13.96 17.58
CA GLU A 744 11.68 13.86 18.96
C GLU A 744 11.66 12.43 19.49
N SER A 745 11.95 11.44 18.63
CA SER A 745 11.90 10.03 18.98
C SER A 745 13.29 9.42 19.12
N ASP A 746 13.50 8.64 20.15
CA ASP A 746 14.50 7.56 20.30
C ASP A 746 15.93 7.88 19.84
N VAL A 747 16.54 8.96 20.35
CA VAL A 747 17.90 9.40 20.00
C VAL A 747 18.92 8.82 20.98
N GLU A 748 19.98 8.16 20.46
CA GLU A 748 21.10 7.73 21.30
C GLU A 748 21.97 8.92 21.72
N THR A 749 22.40 8.94 22.97
CA THR A 749 23.30 9.96 23.47
C THR A 749 24.74 9.70 23.06
N PHE A 750 25.48 10.77 22.72
CA PHE A 750 26.92 10.72 22.51
C PHE A 750 27.66 10.64 23.85
N LYS A 751 27.67 9.47 24.46
CA LYS A 751 28.26 9.22 25.78
C LYS A 751 29.79 9.36 25.76
N GLY A 752 30.31 10.25 26.53
CA GLY A 752 31.76 10.43 26.67
C GLY A 752 32.48 11.10 25.49
N ILE A 753 31.76 11.55 24.47
CA ILE A 753 32.32 12.20 23.28
C ILE A 753 31.81 13.63 23.19
N ALA A 754 32.73 14.59 23.20
CA ALA A 754 32.42 15.95 22.79
C ALA A 754 32.83 16.14 21.33
N LEU A 755 31.92 16.68 20.51
CA LEU A 755 32.14 16.89 19.09
C LEU A 755 32.52 18.34 18.83
N SER A 756 33.50 18.56 17.97
CA SER A 756 33.82 19.89 17.40
C SER A 756 32.87 20.19 16.24
N GLY A 757 32.74 21.44 15.87
CA GLY A 757 31.90 21.85 14.73
C GLY A 757 32.43 21.40 13.36
N SER A 758 33.53 20.64 13.30
CA SER A 758 34.15 20.16 12.07
C SER A 758 34.26 18.62 12.01
N ASP A 759 33.79 17.90 13.01
CA ASP A 759 33.87 16.43 13.01
C ASP A 759 33.06 15.84 11.84
N ALA A 760 33.69 14.98 11.06
CA ALA A 760 33.03 14.32 9.96
C ALA A 760 32.16 13.17 10.47
N ALA A 761 30.95 13.10 9.97
CA ALA A 761 30.04 11.99 10.22
C ALA A 761 29.84 11.19 8.93
N LEU A 762 29.96 9.89 9.03
CA LEU A 762 29.65 8.95 7.95
C LEU A 762 28.33 8.25 8.28
N PHE A 763 27.41 8.29 7.37
CA PHE A 763 26.13 7.58 7.53
C PHE A 763 26.00 6.49 6.48
N GLY A 764 25.48 5.35 6.89
CA GLY A 764 25.31 4.18 6.01
C GLY A 764 24.09 4.25 5.09
N TYR A 765 23.51 5.43 4.86
CA TYR A 765 22.25 5.57 4.17
C TYR A 765 22.27 6.74 3.18
N GLY A 766 22.18 6.42 1.90
CA GLY A 766 21.97 7.34 0.79
C GLY A 766 20.76 6.95 -0.04
N LEU A 767 20.61 7.51 -1.22
CA LEU A 767 19.62 7.03 -2.20
C LEU A 767 19.88 5.56 -2.51
N SER A 768 18.84 4.75 -2.57
CA SER A 768 18.97 3.34 -2.95
C SER A 768 19.35 3.22 -4.41
N GLY A 769 20.38 2.44 -4.72
CA GLY A 769 20.71 2.08 -6.11
C GLY A 769 19.75 1.04 -6.74
N ALA A 770 18.81 0.49 -5.97
CA ALA A 770 17.91 -0.56 -6.43
C ALA A 770 16.47 -0.08 -6.68
N ALA A 771 15.91 0.65 -5.73
CA ALA A 771 14.55 1.18 -5.84
C ALA A 771 14.35 2.35 -4.87
N GLY A 772 13.60 3.35 -5.29
CA GLY A 772 13.32 4.52 -4.48
C GLY A 772 12.38 5.49 -5.19
N SER A 773 12.06 6.56 -4.49
CA SER A 773 11.43 7.73 -5.08
C SER A 773 12.05 9.00 -4.54
N ILE A 774 12.02 10.03 -5.35
CA ILE A 774 12.47 11.38 -5.01
C ILE A 774 11.35 12.32 -5.44
N ALA A 775 10.95 13.24 -4.59
CA ALA A 775 10.01 14.28 -4.95
C ALA A 775 10.54 15.65 -4.56
N LEU A 776 10.39 16.61 -5.44
CA LEU A 776 10.62 18.02 -5.17
C LEU A 776 9.30 18.66 -4.78
N VAL A 777 9.25 19.25 -3.59
CA VAL A 777 7.99 19.73 -3.01
C VAL A 777 8.12 21.16 -2.54
N ASP A 778 7.09 21.96 -2.75
CA ASP A 778 6.89 23.22 -2.02
C ASP A 778 6.06 22.95 -0.76
N PRO A 779 6.69 22.96 0.43
CA PRO A 779 5.97 22.64 1.67
C PRO A 779 4.96 23.71 2.08
N ARG A 780 5.07 24.94 1.57
CA ARG A 780 4.14 26.05 1.89
C ARG A 780 2.77 25.85 1.28
N THR A 781 2.73 25.23 0.10
CA THR A 781 1.50 24.93 -0.65
C THR A 781 1.18 23.45 -0.71
N ASN A 782 2.03 22.60 -0.12
CA ASN A 782 2.00 21.15 -0.20
C ASN A 782 1.90 20.64 -1.67
N THR A 783 2.63 21.33 -2.58
CA THR A 783 2.60 21.01 -4.01
C THR A 783 3.82 20.19 -4.37
N VAL A 784 3.61 19.00 -4.95
CA VAL A 784 4.67 18.26 -5.63
C VAL A 784 4.95 18.95 -6.95
N ILE A 785 6.18 19.44 -7.08
CA ILE A 785 6.64 20.16 -8.27
C ILE A 785 7.06 19.17 -9.35
N ASP A 786 7.83 18.15 -8.95
CA ASP A 786 8.32 17.11 -9.83
C ASP A 786 8.67 15.86 -9.00
N ALA A 787 8.61 14.68 -9.61
CA ALA A 787 8.94 13.43 -8.92
C ALA A 787 9.66 12.45 -9.85
N LEU A 788 10.45 11.58 -9.23
CA LEU A 788 11.13 10.47 -9.86
C LEU A 788 10.87 9.20 -9.05
N VAL A 789 10.28 8.19 -9.66
CA VAL A 789 10.12 6.86 -9.08
C VAL A 789 10.94 5.87 -9.90
N TYR A 790 11.78 5.11 -9.23
CA TYR A 790 12.67 4.16 -9.88
C TYR A 790 12.74 2.84 -9.12
N GLY A 791 12.97 1.76 -9.87
CA GLY A 791 13.06 0.42 -9.32
C GLY A 791 13.28 -0.62 -10.41
N SER A 792 13.15 -1.88 -10.11
CA SER A 792 13.02 -2.89 -11.14
C SER A 792 11.55 -2.97 -11.55
N LYS A 793 11.24 -2.78 -12.83
CA LYS A 793 10.01 -3.39 -13.36
C LYS A 793 10.12 -4.88 -13.11
N GLN A 794 9.04 -5.48 -12.65
CA GLN A 794 8.96 -6.93 -12.68
C GLN A 794 8.99 -7.35 -14.15
N SER A 795 10.22 -7.54 -14.66
CA SER A 795 10.38 -8.29 -15.89
C SER A 795 10.34 -9.76 -15.51
N ASN A 796 9.76 -10.56 -16.36
CA ASN A 796 9.69 -12.00 -16.51
C ASN A 796 10.66 -12.93 -15.71
N SER A 797 11.38 -12.45 -14.77
CA SER A 797 12.25 -13.21 -13.89
C SER A 797 12.09 -12.76 -12.46
N SER A 798 11.37 -13.54 -11.71
CA SER A 798 11.46 -13.65 -10.26
C SER A 798 11.69 -12.34 -9.51
N ALA A 799 10.63 -11.84 -8.91
CA ALA A 799 10.69 -11.17 -7.63
C ALA A 799 11.62 -9.97 -7.58
N ASN A 800 11.17 -8.82 -7.91
CA ASN A 800 11.68 -7.59 -7.32
C ASN A 800 11.22 -6.34 -8.07
N GLY A 801 9.98 -6.35 -8.54
CA GLY A 801 9.30 -5.11 -8.91
C GLY A 801 9.09 -4.30 -7.65
N THR A 802 9.97 -3.35 -7.37
CA THR A 802 9.81 -2.49 -6.22
C THR A 802 9.49 -1.09 -6.69
N ILE A 803 8.24 -0.70 -6.58
CA ILE A 803 7.82 0.70 -6.70
C ILE A 803 7.88 1.31 -5.31
N ALA A 804 8.72 2.33 -5.13
CA ALA A 804 8.94 2.93 -3.81
C ALA A 804 7.83 3.91 -3.41
N SER A 805 7.01 4.38 -4.33
CA SER A 805 5.89 5.27 -4.05
C SER A 805 4.81 5.15 -5.13
N PRO A 806 3.78 4.33 -4.90
CA PRO A 806 2.67 4.17 -5.84
C PRO A 806 1.96 5.49 -6.18
N GLN A 807 1.77 6.36 -5.21
CA GLN A 807 1.09 7.65 -5.43
C GLN A 807 1.88 8.56 -6.35
N LEU A 808 3.21 8.64 -6.19
CA LEU A 808 4.06 9.40 -7.11
C LEU A 808 4.11 8.74 -8.48
N ALA A 809 4.13 7.41 -8.55
CA ALA A 809 4.08 6.67 -9.80
C ALA A 809 2.80 6.97 -10.59
N VAL A 810 1.63 7.01 -9.93
CA VAL A 810 0.37 7.42 -10.58
C VAL A 810 0.41 8.86 -11.05
N MET A 811 1.01 9.77 -10.27
CA MET A 811 1.17 11.17 -10.64
C MET A 811 2.03 11.35 -11.89
N GLU A 812 3.07 10.54 -12.04
CA GLU A 812 4.07 10.60 -13.11
C GLU A 812 3.82 9.56 -14.22
N SER A 813 2.59 9.04 -14.33
CA SER A 813 2.24 8.10 -15.39
C SER A 813 0.81 8.23 -15.85
N PRO A 814 0.52 7.83 -17.11
CA PRO A 814 -0.83 7.42 -17.49
C PRO A 814 -1.28 6.23 -16.64
N GLN A 815 -2.60 6.00 -16.54
CA GLN A 815 -3.16 4.86 -15.78
C GLN A 815 -2.65 3.48 -16.26
N ASP A 816 -2.08 3.43 -17.45
CA ASP A 816 -1.59 2.21 -18.13
C ASP A 816 -0.09 1.92 -17.90
N GLY A 817 0.60 2.67 -17.05
CA GLY A 817 2.00 2.45 -16.70
C GLY A 817 2.94 3.59 -17.10
N GLY A 818 4.25 3.39 -16.96
CA GLY A 818 5.27 4.41 -17.26
C GLY A 818 5.66 5.32 -16.08
N GLY A 819 5.05 5.14 -14.91
CA GLY A 819 5.35 5.93 -13.70
C GLY A 819 6.55 5.46 -12.89
N CYS A 820 7.30 4.48 -13.38
CA CYS A 820 8.49 3.97 -12.71
C CYS A 820 9.58 3.59 -13.73
N ILE A 821 10.81 4.04 -13.48
CA ILE A 821 11.95 3.77 -14.35
C ILE A 821 12.65 2.49 -13.90
N ALA A 822 12.94 1.58 -14.83
CA ALA A 822 13.78 0.42 -14.54
C ALA A 822 15.25 0.85 -14.40
N VAL A 823 15.82 0.66 -13.22
CA VAL A 823 17.19 1.09 -12.88
C VAL A 823 18.26 0.09 -13.35
N VAL A 824 17.89 -1.18 -13.50
CA VAL A 824 18.82 -2.26 -13.87
C VAL A 824 18.17 -3.12 -14.94
N PRO A 825 18.79 -3.33 -16.11
CA PRO A 825 18.42 -4.46 -16.95
C PRO A 825 18.66 -5.72 -16.10
N GLN A 826 17.61 -6.43 -15.72
CA GLN A 826 17.75 -7.66 -14.96
C GLN A 826 18.33 -8.76 -15.85
N ARG A 827 19.62 -8.76 -15.99
CA ARG A 827 20.36 -10.01 -16.20
C ARG A 827 20.60 -10.58 -14.81
N GLY A 828 20.01 -11.73 -14.56
CA GLY A 828 19.88 -12.33 -13.25
C GLY A 828 21.12 -12.19 -12.37
N ARG A 829 20.91 -11.91 -11.10
CA ARG A 829 21.91 -11.84 -10.02
C ARG A 829 22.88 -13.04 -9.96
N PHE A 830 22.54 -14.13 -10.63
CA PHE A 830 23.32 -15.39 -10.67
C PHE A 830 24.46 -15.42 -11.69
N PHE A 831 24.59 -14.39 -12.56
CA PHE A 831 25.64 -14.36 -13.59
C PHE A 831 26.59 -13.18 -13.45
N ARG A 832 26.73 -12.59 -12.28
CA ARG A 832 27.81 -11.64 -12.04
C ARG A 832 29.13 -12.40 -12.03
N GLN A 833 29.98 -12.17 -13.02
CA GLN A 833 31.37 -12.65 -12.96
C GLN A 833 31.99 -12.05 -11.69
N VAL A 834 32.49 -12.92 -10.84
CA VAL A 834 33.25 -12.54 -9.63
C VAL A 834 34.42 -11.66 -10.09
N GLY A 835 34.48 -10.41 -9.63
CA GLY A 835 35.58 -9.47 -9.94
C GLY A 835 35.18 -8.27 -10.84
N THR A 836 33.99 -8.23 -11.43
CA THR A 836 33.52 -7.04 -12.18
C THR A 836 32.89 -6.03 -11.23
N PRO A 837 33.39 -4.76 -11.18
CA PRO A 837 32.71 -3.71 -10.39
C PRO A 837 31.24 -3.55 -10.75
N ALA A 838 30.41 -3.13 -9.80
CA ALA A 838 29.04 -2.76 -10.10
C ALA A 838 29.06 -1.53 -11.03
N PRO A 839 28.27 -1.48 -12.12
CA PRO A 839 28.19 -0.29 -12.94
C PRO A 839 27.62 0.88 -12.12
N ALA A 840 27.96 2.08 -12.51
CA ALA A 840 27.30 3.28 -12.01
C ALA A 840 25.79 3.21 -12.32
N VAL A 841 24.98 3.77 -11.43
CA VAL A 841 23.54 3.90 -11.64
C VAL A 841 23.21 5.37 -11.69
N ILE A 842 22.94 5.86 -12.89
CA ILE A 842 22.63 7.24 -13.18
C ILE A 842 21.36 7.26 -14.01
N LEU A 843 20.43 8.13 -13.64
CA LEU A 843 19.19 8.37 -14.37
C LEU A 843 19.16 9.82 -14.83
N ALA A 844 19.00 10.05 -16.13
CA ALA A 844 18.94 11.37 -16.70
C ALA A 844 17.73 11.54 -17.60
N ARG A 845 17.12 12.72 -17.64
CA ARG A 845 16.10 13.06 -18.63
C ARG A 845 16.69 12.97 -20.02
N ILE A 846 15.91 12.45 -20.96
CA ILE A 846 16.34 12.29 -22.38
C ILE A 846 16.67 13.66 -22.99
N HIS A 847 15.93 14.68 -22.58
CA HIS A 847 16.20 16.09 -22.88
C HIS A 847 16.00 16.91 -21.62
N ASP A 848 16.89 17.86 -21.34
CA ASP A 848 16.83 18.69 -20.15
C ASP A 848 15.44 19.31 -19.95
N GLY A 849 14.87 19.07 -18.80
CA GLY A 849 13.57 19.59 -18.40
C GLY A 849 12.36 19.07 -19.18
N HIS A 850 12.53 18.13 -20.13
CA HIS A 850 11.40 17.50 -20.82
C HIS A 850 10.57 16.70 -19.83
N ASP A 851 9.27 16.89 -19.87
CA ASP A 851 8.33 16.21 -19.00
C ASP A 851 7.02 15.94 -19.75
N SER A 852 6.77 14.67 -20.00
CA SER A 852 5.53 14.19 -20.61
C SER A 852 4.57 13.60 -19.58
N ASP A 853 4.86 13.74 -18.29
CA ASP A 853 4.24 12.99 -17.21
C ASP A 853 4.29 11.45 -17.48
N ASN A 854 5.37 10.96 -18.02
CA ASN A 854 5.64 9.56 -18.25
C ASN A 854 7.13 9.31 -18.00
N LEU A 855 7.48 8.93 -16.78
CA LEU A 855 8.87 8.79 -16.36
C LEU A 855 9.67 7.85 -17.27
N GLU A 856 9.04 6.80 -17.79
CA GLU A 856 9.70 5.84 -18.68
C GLU A 856 10.03 6.46 -20.06
N ALA A 857 9.20 7.38 -20.51
CA ALA A 857 9.46 8.13 -21.75
C ALA A 857 10.44 9.29 -21.55
N ASP A 858 10.45 9.87 -20.34
CA ASP A 858 11.23 11.06 -20.02
C ASP A 858 12.66 10.78 -19.58
N PHE A 859 12.91 9.64 -18.93
CA PHE A 859 14.20 9.28 -18.34
C PHE A 859 14.82 8.04 -18.98
N ARG A 860 16.13 7.98 -18.92
CA ARG A 860 16.91 6.78 -19.26
C ARG A 860 18.07 6.56 -18.29
N PRO A 861 18.50 5.32 -18.08
CA PRO A 861 19.81 5.06 -17.50
C PRO A 861 20.91 5.57 -18.42
N THR A 862 21.95 6.19 -17.86
CA THR A 862 23.12 6.67 -18.58
C THR A 862 24.40 6.14 -17.96
N GLU A 863 25.48 6.04 -18.74
CA GLU A 863 26.80 5.54 -18.29
C GLU A 863 27.65 6.66 -17.66
N LYS A 864 27.36 7.90 -17.99
CA LYS A 864 28.15 9.05 -17.54
C LYS A 864 27.23 10.12 -16.97
N ALA A 865 27.57 10.60 -15.78
CA ALA A 865 26.94 11.76 -15.19
C ALA A 865 27.40 13.06 -15.84
N THR A 866 26.50 14.04 -15.92
CA THR A 866 26.74 15.36 -16.54
C THR A 866 26.31 16.50 -15.62
N PRO A 867 26.68 16.51 -14.29
CA PRO A 867 26.21 17.51 -13.37
C PRO A 867 26.63 18.93 -13.78
N GLY A 868 25.65 19.83 -13.88
CA GLY A 868 25.84 21.22 -14.31
C GLY A 868 25.96 21.41 -15.83
N GLU A 869 25.81 20.34 -16.61
CA GLU A 869 25.88 20.35 -18.06
C GLU A 869 24.66 19.69 -18.68
N LYS A 870 24.43 19.91 -19.97
CA LYS A 870 23.30 19.27 -20.67
C LYS A 870 23.43 17.75 -20.68
N ASN A 871 22.31 17.08 -20.48
CA ASN A 871 22.20 15.64 -20.69
C ASN A 871 22.52 15.27 -22.14
N ASN A 872 23.34 14.22 -22.32
CA ASN A 872 23.81 13.76 -23.64
C ASN A 872 22.91 12.64 -24.21
#